data_587ae85bfa04b7094c3dde4527685032
#
_entry.id   587ae85bfa04b7094c3dde4527685032
#
_cell.length_a   1.000
_cell.length_b   1.000
_cell.length_c   1.000
_cell.angle_alpha   90.00
_cell.angle_beta   90.00
_cell.angle_gamma   90.00
#
_symmetry.space_group_name_H-M   'P 1'
#
loop_
_entity.id
_entity.type
_entity.pdbx_description
1 polymer ?
#
loop_
_entity_poly.entity_id
_entity_poly.type
_entity_poly.pdbx_seq_one_letter_code
_entity_poly.pdbx_strand_id
1 'polypeptide(L)'
;MPSLLYERSGETASIDAAVARLGEGRGSSLLLEGRAGRGKSTLVEYAVQRARERGAKALVARARHLTSAAPFEVLRRLLGPAVEEAGGVDTLEGAARFAIPLFTPGADLSHGVDYGCQWLIAWLAEREPLLLAVDDAHWADGASLRVLLDVQAEISFQRVALLIASRPVENPEIQRLLAALAAHLDSEVLTPDLLSRTAVADLVAERLGQPADDAFVDECVKVSRGNAFYVRELLRPFESASRPDLRGFVENGTLSLQRTVSWRLGELGPDATALAQAAAVLGDGCSLHQVAELARLDEAVAVHEAARLEVASVLAHGDPIEFLHPLLRAAVEAELPDVVSGELHARAARILWYTGEDPGSVAEHLVASPGSGDGAVSTYLCEQGQAALKAGSAAVAKRLLRRALDEPVPPEHRDGILLWLGRAEHMALDLDAAREHLETAFESDDRAVALAAAGDLFDVLDDAGRYEQLGDFHERALALCPFGDTRDEVIVRAALLLNVVMSVDVGIGDLPAELSEVDPSSLPLDRDVDRHLMVWAAVYQRSRHGGTTERLMTDLRRAVSSLPASADDFTSWDVRAAIGAAIFLEDDGLDQAEPVLDRLAPAAARLAGVRPQLQAELNHRRIGHAISRGAFEDATAQIEAAEEFTTRHRVIGFEGLHRFSRGRIALEQGDYALAATLLKDRIGEDLVSPALGALLSGDADRAVSMLGELELSVEPGDPLHQIEVELQPHLLASHAHALLGHRERAAAEARRELEIRRRYGSVSRLAEALRRAATFVPVREGVQLLEEAMLLVESSPARPIQARVLASYGAALRAVDRVPEARDVLSRAVDLASEMGMERVLQRAQQELLLAGSRPRRARLTGPTSLTQSQREVAALALQGLTNREIAERLFVTIKTVETHLMAVYRKLGISSREELGSALVPTPV
;
A
#
# COMPACT_ATOMS: atom_id res chain seq x y z
N MET A 1 13.80 8.49 41.45
CA MET A 1 14.71 9.52 40.94
C MET A 1 15.06 9.16 39.52
N PRO A 2 15.11 10.12 38.59
CA PRO A 2 15.55 9.80 37.24
C PRO A 2 16.97 9.25 37.32
N SER A 3 17.22 8.09 36.68
CA SER A 3 18.56 7.56 36.54
C SER A 3 19.42 8.61 35.83
N LEU A 4 20.54 9.00 36.45
CA LEU A 4 21.46 9.94 35.84
C LEU A 4 21.89 9.42 34.45
N LEU A 5 21.70 10.26 33.45
CA LEU A 5 22.07 9.98 32.04
C LEU A 5 23.49 10.52 31.80
N TYR A 6 24.46 9.64 31.94
CA TYR A 6 25.87 9.99 31.73
C TYR A 6 26.16 10.12 30.21
N GLU A 7 26.80 11.25 29.85
CA GLU A 7 27.21 11.53 28.47
C GLU A 7 26.09 11.40 27.41
N ARG A 8 24.86 11.84 27.76
CA ARG A 8 23.67 11.81 26.90
C ARG A 8 23.07 13.19 26.63
N SER A 9 23.91 14.23 26.71
CA SER A 9 23.46 15.60 26.53
C SER A 9 22.90 15.89 25.14
N GLY A 10 23.46 15.28 24.10
CA GLY A 10 22.98 15.39 22.72
C GLY A 10 21.61 14.75 22.56
N GLU A 11 21.50 13.49 22.95
CA GLU A 11 20.25 12.72 22.83
C GLU A 11 19.11 13.32 23.69
N THR A 12 19.43 13.77 24.89
CA THR A 12 18.44 14.44 25.74
C THR A 12 18.01 15.78 25.17
N ALA A 13 18.91 16.56 24.56
CA ALA A 13 18.55 17.80 23.90
C ALA A 13 17.62 17.57 22.69
N SER A 14 17.88 16.55 21.86
CA SER A 14 17.02 16.18 20.76
C SER A 14 15.63 15.70 21.21
N ILE A 15 15.58 14.90 22.29
CA ILE A 15 14.32 14.47 22.92
C ILE A 15 13.56 15.67 23.46
N ASP A 16 14.23 16.57 24.18
CA ASP A 16 13.61 17.79 24.71
C ASP A 16 13.08 18.72 23.62
N ALA A 17 13.79 18.82 22.51
CA ALA A 17 13.34 19.56 21.32
C ALA A 17 12.12 18.93 20.66
N ALA A 18 12.10 17.59 20.54
CA ALA A 18 10.97 16.86 19.98
C ALA A 18 9.71 17.03 20.85
N VAL A 19 9.85 16.90 22.16
CA VAL A 19 8.74 17.10 23.11
C VAL A 19 8.30 18.57 23.15
N ALA A 20 9.21 19.53 22.95
CA ALA A 20 8.85 20.95 22.87
C ALA A 20 7.98 21.25 21.63
N ARG A 21 8.32 20.67 20.47
CA ARG A 21 7.54 20.79 19.22
C ARG A 21 6.10 20.32 19.38
N LEU A 22 5.85 19.28 20.20
CA LEU A 22 4.48 18.85 20.51
C LEU A 22 3.64 19.98 21.12
N GLY A 23 4.23 20.77 22.01
CA GLY A 23 3.57 21.93 22.63
C GLY A 23 3.27 23.05 21.63
N GLU A 24 4.03 23.13 20.52
CA GLU A 24 3.83 24.07 19.42
C GLU A 24 2.85 23.55 18.36
N GLY A 25 2.27 22.36 18.57
CA GLY A 25 1.34 21.73 17.61
C GLY A 25 2.03 21.05 16.43
N ARG A 26 3.34 20.78 16.54
CA ARG A 26 4.16 20.18 15.46
C ARG A 26 4.69 18.83 15.92
N GLY A 27 4.58 17.83 15.04
CA GLY A 27 5.13 16.52 15.30
C GLY A 27 6.60 16.38 14.96
N SER A 28 7.18 15.25 15.37
CA SER A 28 8.58 14.90 15.06
C SER A 28 8.82 13.40 15.27
N SER A 29 9.86 12.88 14.62
CA SER A 29 10.25 11.48 14.74
C SER A 29 11.71 11.35 15.19
N LEU A 30 11.97 10.46 16.14
CA LEU A 30 13.30 10.11 16.64
C LEU A 30 13.50 8.60 16.57
N LEU A 31 14.62 8.16 15.99
CA LEU A 31 15.06 6.78 16.00
C LEU A 31 16.31 6.62 16.87
N LEU A 32 16.19 5.86 17.96
CA LEU A 32 17.32 5.47 18.82
C LEU A 32 17.91 4.14 18.29
N GLU A 33 19.02 4.20 17.58
CA GLU A 33 19.67 3.02 17.05
C GLU A 33 20.93 2.66 17.83
N GLY A 34 21.13 1.40 18.15
CA GLY A 34 22.34 0.96 18.81
C GLY A 34 22.27 -0.43 19.40
N ARG A 35 23.43 -1.05 19.61
CA ARG A 35 23.55 -2.37 20.22
C ARG A 35 22.94 -2.40 21.63
N ALA A 36 22.72 -3.61 22.15
CA ALA A 36 22.20 -3.83 23.51
C ALA A 36 23.06 -3.13 24.57
N GLY A 37 22.40 -2.61 25.63
CA GLY A 37 23.06 -2.03 26.80
C GLY A 37 23.60 -0.60 26.62
N ARG A 38 23.31 0.08 25.49
CA ARG A 38 23.74 1.47 25.28
C ARG A 38 22.83 2.52 25.93
N GLY A 39 21.82 2.10 26.69
CA GLY A 39 20.92 3.02 27.40
C GLY A 39 19.73 3.53 26.61
N LYS A 40 19.35 2.89 25.51
CA LYS A 40 18.17 3.27 24.71
C LYS A 40 16.88 3.28 25.52
N SER A 41 16.58 2.21 26.26
CA SER A 41 15.40 2.12 27.11
C SER A 41 15.37 3.24 28.18
N THR A 42 16.54 3.61 28.74
CA THR A 42 16.62 4.72 29.67
C THR A 42 16.31 6.07 29.02
N LEU A 43 16.70 6.25 27.75
CA LEU A 43 16.34 7.43 26.97
C LEU A 43 14.84 7.43 26.61
N VAL A 44 14.23 6.27 26.34
CA VAL A 44 12.77 6.13 26.18
C VAL A 44 12.06 6.54 27.46
N GLU A 45 12.51 6.04 28.62
CA GLU A 45 11.95 6.43 29.95
C GLU A 45 12.08 7.94 30.20
N TYR A 46 13.23 8.51 29.83
CA TYR A 46 13.44 9.95 29.92
C TYR A 46 12.45 10.72 29.04
N ALA A 47 12.26 10.31 27.79
CA ALA A 47 11.33 10.94 26.86
C ALA A 47 9.88 10.89 27.38
N VAL A 48 9.47 9.74 27.92
CA VAL A 48 8.15 9.54 28.54
C VAL A 48 7.94 10.50 29.72
N GLN A 49 8.95 10.62 30.59
CA GLN A 49 8.87 11.53 31.72
C GLN A 49 8.78 12.99 31.25
N ARG A 50 9.61 13.40 30.29
CA ARG A 50 9.61 14.76 29.75
C ARG A 50 8.30 15.11 29.04
N ALA A 51 7.72 14.16 28.28
CA ALA A 51 6.41 14.35 27.65
C ALA A 51 5.31 14.60 28.69
N ARG A 52 5.27 13.77 29.74
CA ARG A 52 4.31 13.92 30.84
C ARG A 52 4.48 15.24 31.60
N GLU A 53 5.71 15.66 31.89
CA GLU A 53 6.01 16.94 32.52
C GLU A 53 5.50 18.14 31.70
N ARG A 54 5.39 18.00 30.39
CA ARG A 54 4.88 19.02 29.48
C ARG A 54 3.40 18.84 29.09
N GLY A 55 2.70 17.95 29.77
CA GLY A 55 1.27 17.72 29.53
C GLY A 55 0.93 16.94 28.28
N ALA A 56 1.88 16.20 27.70
CA ALA A 56 1.61 15.28 26.63
C ALA A 56 1.35 13.87 27.15
N LYS A 57 0.43 13.14 26.52
CA LYS A 57 0.17 11.74 26.79
C LYS A 57 1.27 10.88 26.20
N ALA A 58 1.90 10.06 27.00
CA ALA A 58 2.93 9.13 26.55
C ALA A 58 2.38 7.71 26.51
N LEU A 59 2.31 7.15 25.31
CA LEU A 59 1.95 5.78 25.04
C LEU A 59 3.23 5.00 24.75
N VAL A 60 3.42 3.89 25.45
CA VAL A 60 4.66 3.10 25.36
C VAL A 60 4.32 1.66 25.08
N ALA A 61 4.98 1.10 24.10
CA ALA A 61 4.97 -0.35 23.85
C ALA A 61 6.40 -0.88 23.79
N ARG A 62 6.61 -2.06 24.37
CA ARG A 62 7.84 -2.82 24.21
C ARG A 62 7.56 -4.02 23.32
N ALA A 63 8.24 -4.09 22.19
CA ALA A 63 8.14 -5.23 21.30
C ALA A 63 8.85 -6.44 21.92
N ARG A 64 8.27 -7.64 21.75
CA ARG A 64 8.77 -8.90 22.33
C ARG A 64 9.02 -9.92 21.24
N HIS A 65 10.09 -10.71 21.37
CA HIS A 65 10.49 -11.71 20.38
C HIS A 65 9.38 -12.74 20.08
N LEU A 66 8.69 -13.24 21.09
CA LEU A 66 7.66 -14.26 20.94
C LEU A 66 6.33 -13.75 20.37
N THR A 67 6.10 -12.45 20.35
CA THR A 67 4.88 -11.84 19.81
C THR A 67 5.12 -11.13 18.48
N SER A 68 6.33 -11.16 17.93
CA SER A 68 6.67 -10.58 16.63
C SER A 68 5.91 -11.21 15.46
N ALA A 69 5.33 -12.38 15.67
CA ALA A 69 4.52 -13.10 14.71
C ALA A 69 3.06 -12.59 14.62
N ALA A 70 2.51 -12.01 15.69
CA ALA A 70 1.14 -11.52 15.70
C ALA A 70 1.07 -10.14 15.04
N PRO A 71 0.29 -9.96 13.97
CA PRO A 71 0.16 -8.67 13.32
C PRO A 71 -0.49 -7.64 14.25
N PHE A 72 -0.03 -6.41 14.16
CA PHE A 72 -0.50 -5.27 14.94
C PHE A 72 -0.35 -5.40 16.46
N GLU A 73 0.44 -6.32 16.96
CA GLU A 73 0.60 -6.55 18.40
C GLU A 73 1.22 -5.33 19.11
N VAL A 74 2.22 -4.71 18.50
CA VAL A 74 2.83 -3.49 19.05
C VAL A 74 1.81 -2.36 19.11
N LEU A 75 1.00 -2.17 18.07
CA LEU A 75 -0.05 -1.14 18.07
C LEU A 75 -1.15 -1.44 19.08
N ARG A 76 -1.55 -2.69 19.23
CA ARG A 76 -2.54 -3.08 20.24
C ARG A 76 -2.07 -2.70 21.65
N ARG A 77 -0.82 -2.99 21.97
CA ARG A 77 -0.21 -2.62 23.27
C ARG A 77 -0.03 -1.12 23.42
N LEU A 78 0.33 -0.45 22.34
CA LEU A 78 0.56 0.98 22.34
C LEU A 78 -0.74 1.77 22.54
N LEU A 79 -1.79 1.41 21.79
CA LEU A 79 -3.04 2.16 21.71
C LEU A 79 -4.12 1.67 22.70
N GLY A 80 -4.09 0.39 23.08
CA GLY A 80 -5.08 -0.21 23.97
C GLY A 80 -5.37 0.58 25.24
N PRO A 81 -4.36 0.94 26.05
CA PRO A 81 -4.58 1.75 27.27
C PRO A 81 -5.25 3.10 26.98
N ALA A 82 -4.93 3.73 25.85
CA ALA A 82 -5.53 5.02 25.49
C ALA A 82 -7.01 4.88 25.06
N VAL A 83 -7.35 3.77 24.41
CA VAL A 83 -8.73 3.47 24.04
C VAL A 83 -9.57 3.16 25.28
N GLU A 84 -9.05 2.39 26.23
CA GLU A 84 -9.71 2.11 27.49
C GLU A 84 -9.96 3.38 28.31
N GLU A 85 -8.96 4.24 28.43
CA GLU A 85 -9.09 5.55 29.08
C GLU A 85 -10.12 6.47 28.41
N ALA A 86 -10.24 6.39 27.08
CA ALA A 86 -11.23 7.15 26.32
C ALA A 86 -12.67 6.64 26.50
N GLY A 87 -12.86 5.52 27.19
CA GLY A 87 -14.18 4.91 27.45
C GLY A 87 -14.45 3.63 26.66
N GLY A 88 -13.41 3.04 26.05
CA GLY A 88 -13.48 1.80 25.29
C GLY A 88 -13.77 2.00 23.81
N VAL A 89 -13.83 0.88 23.08
CA VAL A 89 -14.00 0.85 21.61
C VAL A 89 -15.31 1.52 21.12
N ASP A 90 -16.33 1.55 21.95
CA ASP A 90 -17.63 2.14 21.62
C ASP A 90 -17.58 3.67 21.48
N THR A 91 -16.53 4.30 21.99
CA THR A 91 -16.31 5.75 21.91
C THR A 91 -15.60 6.19 20.66
N LEU A 92 -15.10 5.24 19.84
CA LEU A 92 -14.41 5.53 18.61
C LEU A 92 -15.39 6.01 17.54
N GLU A 93 -15.04 7.09 16.86
CA GLU A 93 -15.87 7.74 15.85
C GLU A 93 -15.15 7.81 14.49
N GLY A 94 -15.93 7.99 13.43
CA GLY A 94 -15.40 8.15 12.08
C GLY A 94 -14.54 6.97 11.64
N ALA A 95 -13.44 7.23 10.97
CA ALA A 95 -12.52 6.23 10.46
C ALA A 95 -11.72 5.50 11.56
N ALA A 96 -11.63 6.06 12.77
CA ALA A 96 -11.00 5.37 13.91
C ALA A 96 -11.75 4.08 14.32
N ARG A 97 -13.03 3.92 13.92
CA ARG A 97 -13.81 2.70 14.16
C ARG A 97 -13.24 1.47 13.44
N PHE A 98 -12.51 1.66 12.34
CA PHE A 98 -11.83 0.55 11.66
C PHE A 98 -10.70 -0.07 12.50
N ALA A 99 -10.26 0.58 13.59
CA ALA A 99 -9.34 0.00 14.56
C ALA A 99 -10.02 -0.91 15.61
N ILE A 100 -11.36 -0.98 15.68
CA ILE A 100 -12.09 -1.79 16.67
C ILE A 100 -11.68 -3.27 16.63
N PRO A 101 -11.50 -3.92 15.46
CA PRO A 101 -11.04 -5.30 15.41
C PRO A 101 -9.73 -5.55 16.15
N LEU A 102 -8.83 -4.58 16.18
CA LEU A 102 -7.56 -4.68 16.90
C LEU A 102 -7.74 -4.96 18.40
N PHE A 103 -8.83 -4.48 19.00
CA PHE A 103 -9.12 -4.58 20.44
C PHE A 103 -10.20 -5.63 20.75
N THR A 104 -10.69 -6.34 19.73
CA THR A 104 -11.72 -7.35 19.87
C THR A 104 -11.11 -8.76 19.75
N PRO A 105 -11.13 -9.59 20.80
CA PRO A 105 -10.57 -10.93 20.75
C PRO A 105 -11.19 -11.78 19.63
N GLY A 106 -10.36 -12.40 18.80
CA GLY A 106 -10.79 -13.28 17.71
C GLY A 106 -11.38 -12.56 16.49
N ALA A 107 -11.33 -11.23 16.44
CA ALA A 107 -11.75 -10.48 15.27
C ALA A 107 -10.77 -10.67 14.11
N ASP A 108 -11.29 -10.61 12.90
CA ASP A 108 -10.48 -10.63 11.69
C ASP A 108 -9.71 -9.28 11.53
N LEU A 109 -8.38 -9.33 11.55
CA LEU A 109 -7.50 -8.18 11.42
C LEU A 109 -7.13 -7.89 9.95
N SER A 110 -7.69 -8.62 9.00
CA SER A 110 -7.31 -8.55 7.59
C SER A 110 -7.81 -7.29 6.86
N HIS A 111 -8.64 -6.43 7.48
CA HIS A 111 -9.38 -5.41 6.75
C HIS A 111 -9.36 -4.03 7.41
N GLY A 112 -8.54 -3.11 6.84
CA GLY A 112 -8.58 -1.68 7.17
C GLY A 112 -8.16 -1.31 8.59
N VAL A 113 -7.62 -2.27 9.36
CA VAL A 113 -7.13 -2.02 10.73
C VAL A 113 -5.94 -1.08 10.72
N ASP A 114 -5.06 -1.18 9.73
CA ASP A 114 -3.94 -0.28 9.48
C ASP A 114 -4.42 1.16 9.31
N TYR A 115 -5.36 1.39 8.40
CA TYR A 115 -6.02 2.67 8.20
C TYR A 115 -6.74 3.15 9.47
N GLY A 116 -7.50 2.26 10.13
CA GLY A 116 -8.15 2.55 11.40
C GLY A 116 -7.17 3.00 12.49
N CYS A 117 -6.00 2.36 12.58
CA CYS A 117 -4.97 2.72 13.54
C CYS A 117 -4.36 4.10 13.28
N GLN A 118 -4.11 4.46 12.01
CA GLN A 118 -3.66 5.80 11.64
C GLN A 118 -4.67 6.86 12.11
N TRP A 119 -5.94 6.63 11.82
CA TRP A 119 -7.01 7.54 12.23
C TRP A 119 -7.24 7.57 13.75
N LEU A 120 -7.06 6.45 14.42
CA LEU A 120 -7.13 6.39 15.88
C LEU A 120 -6.00 7.23 16.52
N ILE A 121 -4.78 7.13 16.02
CA ILE A 121 -3.66 7.96 16.49
C ILE A 121 -3.97 9.44 16.27
N ALA A 122 -4.47 9.81 15.10
CA ALA A 122 -4.84 11.17 14.80
C ALA A 122 -6.00 11.66 15.69
N TRP A 123 -7.02 10.83 15.94
CA TRP A 123 -8.15 11.11 16.82
C TRP A 123 -7.72 11.30 18.28
N LEU A 124 -6.74 10.55 18.76
CA LEU A 124 -6.13 10.74 20.07
C LEU A 124 -5.31 12.05 20.11
N ALA A 125 -4.54 12.33 19.06
CA ALA A 125 -3.69 13.52 18.96
C ALA A 125 -4.47 14.84 18.91
N GLU A 126 -5.70 14.83 18.41
CA GLU A 126 -6.60 15.98 18.47
C GLU A 126 -7.02 16.35 19.90
N ARG A 127 -7.14 15.36 20.76
CA ARG A 127 -7.53 15.55 22.16
C ARG A 127 -6.39 16.08 23.02
N GLU A 128 -5.24 15.46 22.90
CA GLU A 128 -4.03 15.83 23.64
C GLU A 128 -2.76 15.49 22.83
N PRO A 129 -1.66 16.23 23.01
CA PRO A 129 -0.40 15.90 22.35
C PRO A 129 0.08 14.51 22.75
N LEU A 130 0.56 13.72 21.76
CA LEU A 130 0.96 12.33 21.98
C LEU A 130 2.47 12.13 21.79
N LEU A 131 3.08 11.41 22.72
CA LEU A 131 4.33 10.70 22.47
C LEU A 131 4.02 9.22 22.28
N LEU A 132 4.34 8.68 21.11
CA LEU A 132 4.30 7.26 20.80
C LEU A 132 5.73 6.70 20.92
N ALA A 133 5.97 5.85 21.89
CA ALA A 133 7.29 5.29 22.14
C ALA A 133 7.28 3.76 21.95
N VAL A 134 8.12 3.25 21.06
CA VAL A 134 8.30 1.81 20.83
C VAL A 134 9.72 1.42 21.21
N ASP A 135 9.85 0.63 22.28
CA ASP A 135 11.13 0.06 22.69
C ASP A 135 11.33 -1.33 22.09
N ASP A 136 12.59 -1.70 21.85
CA ASP A 136 13.01 -2.94 21.23
C ASP A 136 12.32 -3.23 19.87
N ALA A 137 12.12 -2.21 19.03
CA ALA A 137 11.41 -2.29 17.74
C ALA A 137 11.96 -3.31 16.74
N HIS A 138 13.16 -3.84 16.95
CA HIS A 138 13.70 -4.97 16.18
C HIS A 138 12.91 -6.27 16.38
N TRP A 139 12.04 -6.35 17.39
CA TRP A 139 11.08 -7.42 17.63
C TRP A 139 9.64 -7.03 17.25
N ALA A 140 9.44 -5.85 16.67
CA ALA A 140 8.12 -5.41 16.26
C ALA A 140 7.61 -6.21 15.06
N ASP A 141 6.31 -6.38 14.98
CA ASP A 141 5.66 -6.93 13.80
C ASP A 141 5.66 -5.93 12.64
N GLY A 142 5.77 -6.44 11.41
CA GLY A 142 5.87 -5.59 10.23
C GLY A 142 4.61 -4.75 9.98
N ALA A 143 3.42 -5.23 10.37
CA ALA A 143 2.17 -4.50 10.21
C ALA A 143 2.16 -3.24 11.09
N SER A 144 2.57 -3.36 12.36
CA SER A 144 2.71 -2.20 13.25
C SER A 144 3.71 -1.18 12.72
N LEU A 145 4.88 -1.61 12.24
CA LEU A 145 5.90 -0.69 11.72
C LEU A 145 5.43 0.03 10.46
N ARG A 146 4.66 -0.63 9.59
CA ARG A 146 4.06 0.02 8.40
C ARG A 146 3.12 1.16 8.81
N VAL A 147 2.22 0.91 9.74
CA VAL A 147 1.32 1.97 10.25
C VAL A 147 2.10 3.13 10.87
N LEU A 148 3.16 2.85 11.65
CA LEU A 148 4.00 3.91 12.22
C LEU A 148 4.75 4.70 11.15
N LEU A 149 5.15 4.08 10.05
CA LEU A 149 5.75 4.74 8.89
C LEU A 149 4.73 5.66 8.20
N ASP A 150 3.49 5.21 8.05
CA ASP A 150 2.42 6.01 7.47
C ASP A 150 2.06 7.21 8.36
N VAL A 151 1.99 7.02 9.68
CA VAL A 151 1.83 8.12 10.65
C VAL A 151 2.97 9.11 10.55
N GLN A 152 4.21 8.63 10.36
CA GLN A 152 5.39 9.49 10.22
C GLN A 152 5.31 10.36 8.96
N ALA A 153 4.75 9.86 7.87
CA ALA A 153 4.60 10.63 6.62
C ALA A 153 3.78 11.91 6.82
N GLU A 154 2.84 11.91 7.76
CA GLU A 154 1.99 13.06 8.08
C GLU A 154 2.34 13.75 9.40
N ILE A 155 3.42 13.32 10.06
CA ILE A 155 3.72 13.69 11.44
C ILE A 155 3.93 15.20 11.65
N SER A 156 4.45 15.92 10.65
CA SER A 156 4.68 17.37 10.72
C SER A 156 3.40 18.18 10.95
N PHE A 157 2.24 17.61 10.58
CA PHE A 157 0.93 18.25 10.68
C PHE A 157 0.10 17.74 11.87
N GLN A 158 0.66 16.83 12.66
CA GLN A 158 -0.01 16.21 13.79
C GLN A 158 0.71 16.55 15.09
N ARG A 159 -0.02 16.54 16.20
CA ARG A 159 0.54 16.71 17.56
C ARG A 159 1.08 15.38 18.09
N VAL A 160 1.94 14.72 17.29
CA VAL A 160 2.48 13.39 17.59
C VAL A 160 4.00 13.44 17.53
N ALA A 161 4.67 12.98 18.60
CA ALA A 161 6.08 12.63 18.55
C ALA A 161 6.22 11.12 18.51
N LEU A 162 7.02 10.62 17.58
CA LEU A 162 7.33 9.20 17.44
C LEU A 162 8.76 8.94 17.92
N LEU A 163 8.92 8.05 18.88
CA LEU A 163 10.22 7.62 19.39
C LEU A 163 10.35 6.11 19.24
N ILE A 164 11.27 5.67 18.40
CA ILE A 164 11.50 4.25 18.14
C ILE A 164 12.91 3.87 18.59
N ALA A 165 13.03 2.89 19.48
CA ALA A 165 14.31 2.34 19.90
C ALA A 165 14.54 0.96 19.30
N SER A 166 15.66 0.78 18.59
CA SER A 166 15.98 -0.47 17.91
C SER A 166 17.45 -0.88 18.06
N ARG A 167 17.71 -2.15 17.81
CA ARG A 167 19.05 -2.71 17.57
C ARG A 167 19.21 -2.94 16.07
N PRO A 168 20.44 -3.14 15.55
CA PRO A 168 20.64 -3.69 14.22
C PRO A 168 19.87 -5.00 14.05
N VAL A 169 19.16 -5.14 12.93
CA VAL A 169 18.19 -6.22 12.69
C VAL A 169 18.70 -7.14 11.60
N GLU A 170 18.52 -8.46 11.79
CA GLU A 170 18.84 -9.48 10.78
C GLU A 170 17.65 -9.74 9.84
N ASN A 171 16.42 -9.53 10.31
CA ASN A 171 15.22 -9.68 9.47
C ASN A 171 15.17 -8.59 8.38
N PRO A 172 15.23 -8.96 7.08
CA PRO A 172 15.30 -7.97 5.99
C PRO A 172 14.07 -7.08 5.87
N GLU A 173 12.89 -7.56 6.25
CA GLU A 173 11.65 -6.77 6.22
C GLU A 173 11.68 -5.69 7.29
N ILE A 174 11.93 -6.06 8.53
CA ILE A 174 12.01 -5.13 9.66
C ILE A 174 13.15 -4.12 9.44
N GLN A 175 14.30 -4.59 8.94
CA GLN A 175 15.43 -3.72 8.59
C GLN A 175 15.02 -2.64 7.58
N ARG A 176 14.27 -3.02 6.53
CA ARG A 176 13.80 -2.06 5.51
C ARG A 176 12.81 -1.04 6.08
N LEU A 177 11.87 -1.48 6.93
CA LEU A 177 10.90 -0.60 7.55
C LEU A 177 11.57 0.40 8.51
N LEU A 178 12.51 -0.07 9.33
CA LEU A 178 13.28 0.81 10.22
C LEU A 178 14.18 1.78 9.44
N ALA A 179 14.78 1.32 8.34
CA ALA A 179 15.55 2.19 7.46
C ALA A 179 14.68 3.25 6.78
N ALA A 180 13.45 2.90 6.38
CA ALA A 180 12.50 3.86 5.83
C ALA A 180 12.08 4.90 6.86
N LEU A 181 11.82 4.50 8.12
CA LEU A 181 11.55 5.40 9.24
C LEU A 181 12.74 6.36 9.51
N ALA A 182 13.96 5.85 9.41
CA ALA A 182 15.18 6.66 9.58
C ALA A 182 15.42 7.66 8.45
N ALA A 183 15.05 7.31 7.22
CA ALA A 183 15.30 8.12 6.03
C ALA A 183 14.29 9.26 5.83
N HIS A 184 13.22 9.32 6.61
CA HIS A 184 12.20 10.36 6.49
C HIS A 184 12.76 11.74 6.86
N LEU A 185 12.34 12.79 6.14
CA LEU A 185 12.85 14.16 6.31
C LEU A 185 12.71 14.74 7.72
N ASP A 186 11.66 14.33 8.43
CA ASP A 186 11.37 14.79 9.81
C ASP A 186 11.91 13.83 10.88
N SER A 187 12.77 12.87 10.50
CA SER A 187 13.38 11.89 11.40
C SER A 187 14.80 12.29 11.76
N GLU A 188 15.13 12.20 13.05
CA GLU A 188 16.48 12.32 13.57
C GLU A 188 16.92 10.96 14.12
N VAL A 189 18.07 10.47 13.65
CA VAL A 189 18.65 9.22 14.12
C VAL A 189 19.68 9.50 15.20
N LEU A 190 19.44 8.98 16.39
CA LEU A 190 20.30 9.11 17.56
C LEU A 190 20.99 7.77 17.83
N THR A 191 22.31 7.77 17.85
CA THR A 191 23.11 6.57 18.11
C THR A 191 23.91 6.76 19.41
N PRO A 192 23.35 6.31 20.57
CA PRO A 192 24.04 6.46 21.85
C PRO A 192 25.40 5.74 21.87
N ASP A 193 26.46 6.45 22.16
CA ASP A 193 27.80 5.90 22.25
C ASP A 193 28.03 5.07 23.53
N LEU A 194 29.10 4.30 23.55
CA LEU A 194 29.59 3.66 24.75
C LEU A 194 30.08 4.74 25.76
N LEU A 195 29.93 4.46 27.06
CA LEU A 195 30.38 5.38 28.10
C LEU A 195 31.92 5.50 28.08
N SER A 196 32.42 6.72 28.20
CA SER A 196 33.82 6.96 28.40
C SER A 196 34.30 6.43 29.74
N ARG A 197 35.60 6.36 29.95
CA ARG A 197 36.18 6.02 31.26
C ARG A 197 35.67 6.92 32.38
N THR A 198 35.53 8.22 32.09
CA THR A 198 35.03 9.20 33.06
C THR A 198 33.60 8.90 33.44
N ALA A 199 32.72 8.68 32.47
CA ALA A 199 31.31 8.33 32.70
C ALA A 199 31.16 7.00 33.47
N VAL A 200 32.02 6.01 33.18
CA VAL A 200 32.08 4.77 33.96
C VAL A 200 32.51 5.02 35.38
N ALA A 201 33.51 5.88 35.65
CA ALA A 201 33.94 6.23 36.98
C ALA A 201 32.80 6.93 37.79
N ASP A 202 32.10 7.86 37.14
CA ASP A 202 30.96 8.54 37.76
C ASP A 202 29.80 7.57 38.06
N LEU A 203 29.48 6.64 37.16
CA LEU A 203 28.46 5.60 37.36
C LEU A 203 28.89 4.66 38.51
N VAL A 204 30.16 4.27 38.58
CA VAL A 204 30.72 3.47 39.67
C VAL A 204 30.61 4.19 40.99
N ALA A 205 31.00 5.47 41.04
CA ALA A 205 30.94 6.27 42.26
C ALA A 205 29.50 6.44 42.77
N GLU A 206 28.54 6.68 41.85
CA GLU A 206 27.11 6.77 42.19
C GLU A 206 26.60 5.47 42.81
N ARG A 207 26.91 4.33 42.17
CA ARG A 207 26.38 3.01 42.58
C ARG A 207 27.00 2.49 43.88
N LEU A 208 28.27 2.73 44.07
CA LEU A 208 28.96 2.34 45.31
C LEU A 208 28.82 3.36 46.46
N GLY A 209 28.24 4.54 46.17
CA GLY A 209 28.14 5.64 47.14
C GLY A 209 29.48 6.30 47.49
N GLN A 210 30.56 5.92 46.81
CA GLN A 210 31.90 6.46 47.01
C GLN A 210 32.74 6.27 45.76
N PRO A 211 33.74 7.12 45.48
CA PRO A 211 34.70 6.91 44.37
C PRO A 211 35.45 5.59 44.56
N ALA A 212 35.58 4.84 43.45
CA ALA A 212 36.45 3.65 43.39
C ALA A 212 37.86 4.05 42.97
N ASP A 213 38.82 3.15 43.22
CA ASP A 213 40.20 3.34 42.71
C ASP A 213 40.27 3.19 41.19
N ASP A 214 41.32 3.79 40.61
CA ASP A 214 41.52 3.78 39.16
C ASP A 214 41.63 2.36 38.58
N ALA A 215 42.24 1.42 39.30
CA ALA A 215 42.39 0.04 38.87
C ALA A 215 41.03 -0.67 38.76
N PHE A 216 40.13 -0.43 39.67
CA PHE A 216 38.77 -0.97 39.62
C PHE A 216 37.96 -0.38 38.44
N VAL A 217 38.06 0.95 38.26
CA VAL A 217 37.41 1.62 37.14
C VAL A 217 37.95 1.11 35.82
N ASP A 218 39.27 0.95 35.68
CA ASP A 218 39.94 0.46 34.48
C ASP A 218 39.51 -1.00 34.13
N GLU A 219 39.37 -1.84 35.15
CA GLU A 219 38.85 -3.22 34.91
C GLU A 219 37.36 -3.20 34.56
N CYS A 220 36.52 -2.35 35.18
CA CYS A 220 35.15 -2.15 34.78
C CYS A 220 35.05 -1.70 33.31
N VAL A 221 35.88 -0.76 32.88
CA VAL A 221 35.92 -0.30 31.47
C VAL A 221 36.37 -1.42 30.54
N LYS A 222 37.40 -2.17 30.90
CA LYS A 222 37.96 -3.28 30.11
C LYS A 222 36.92 -4.39 29.89
N VAL A 223 36.21 -4.78 30.97
CA VAL A 223 35.20 -5.87 30.93
C VAL A 223 33.94 -5.41 30.23
N SER A 224 33.42 -4.23 30.56
CA SER A 224 32.17 -3.68 29.99
C SER A 224 32.38 -3.07 28.60
N ARG A 225 33.60 -2.69 28.24
CA ARG A 225 33.94 -1.87 27.07
C ARG A 225 33.10 -0.57 27.01
N GLY A 226 32.75 -0.01 28.17
CA GLY A 226 31.93 1.17 28.27
C GLY A 226 30.42 0.93 28.07
N ASN A 227 29.97 -0.30 28.03
CA ASN A 227 28.55 -0.62 27.96
C ASN A 227 27.90 -0.38 29.33
N ALA A 228 26.98 0.59 29.41
CA ALA A 228 26.34 1.02 30.64
C ALA A 228 25.62 -0.11 31.39
N PHE A 229 25.00 -1.04 30.67
CA PHE A 229 24.33 -2.19 31.27
C PHE A 229 25.35 -3.12 31.94
N TYR A 230 26.43 -3.44 31.24
CA TYR A 230 27.48 -4.30 31.81
C TYR A 230 28.15 -3.68 33.01
N VAL A 231 28.37 -2.36 33.01
CA VAL A 231 28.90 -1.65 34.20
C VAL A 231 27.97 -1.82 35.38
N ARG A 232 26.65 -1.61 35.18
CA ARG A 232 25.65 -1.79 36.25
C ARG A 232 25.61 -3.21 36.78
N GLU A 233 25.60 -4.20 35.90
CA GLU A 233 25.56 -5.61 36.31
C GLU A 233 26.85 -6.05 37.03
N LEU A 234 27.99 -5.56 36.60
CA LEU A 234 29.27 -5.80 37.31
C LEU A 234 29.27 -5.20 38.71
N LEU A 235 28.61 -4.06 38.92
CA LEU A 235 28.56 -3.38 40.22
C LEU A 235 27.53 -3.96 41.18
N ARG A 236 26.52 -4.63 40.69
CA ARG A 236 25.37 -5.08 41.49
C ARG A 236 25.75 -5.95 42.71
N PRO A 237 26.72 -6.87 42.66
CA PRO A 237 27.12 -7.65 43.80
C PRO A 237 27.72 -6.76 44.93
N PHE A 238 28.22 -5.59 44.57
CA PHE A 238 28.90 -4.68 45.48
C PHE A 238 27.96 -3.66 46.13
N GLU A 239 26.75 -3.44 45.57
CA GLU A 239 25.76 -2.49 46.10
C GLU A 239 25.27 -2.86 47.52
N SER A 240 25.22 -4.13 47.84
CA SER A 240 24.74 -4.67 49.13
C SER A 240 25.86 -5.08 50.09
N ALA A 241 27.12 -5.02 49.65
CA ALA A 241 28.25 -5.45 50.41
C ALA A 241 28.79 -4.34 51.32
N SER A 242 28.87 -4.61 52.65
CA SER A 242 29.43 -3.64 53.63
C SER A 242 30.90 -3.32 53.37
N ARG A 243 31.62 -4.15 52.64
CA ARG A 243 32.98 -3.94 52.13
C ARG A 243 33.15 -4.76 50.85
N PRO A 244 33.03 -4.17 49.68
CA PRO A 244 33.24 -4.91 48.40
C PRO A 244 34.73 -5.29 48.29
N ASP A 245 34.98 -6.55 47.95
CA ASP A 245 36.33 -7.04 47.59
C ASP A 245 36.66 -6.60 46.16
N LEU A 246 37.00 -5.33 45.98
CA LEU A 246 37.37 -4.74 44.72
C LEU A 246 38.69 -5.28 44.17
N ARG A 247 39.59 -5.81 45.02
CA ARG A 247 40.85 -6.41 44.61
C ARG A 247 40.65 -7.78 43.98
N GLY A 248 39.82 -8.62 44.60
CA GLY A 248 39.50 -9.93 44.01
C GLY A 248 38.83 -9.84 42.68
N PHE A 249 38.03 -8.78 42.45
CA PHE A 249 37.44 -8.49 41.16
C PHE A 249 38.49 -8.16 40.04
N VAL A 250 39.47 -7.31 40.38
CA VAL A 250 40.54 -6.93 39.45
C VAL A 250 41.49 -8.10 39.14
N GLU A 251 41.77 -8.95 40.15
CA GLU A 251 42.70 -10.09 40.01
C GLU A 251 42.09 -11.26 39.18
N ASN A 252 40.75 -11.45 39.23
CA ASN A 252 40.06 -12.50 38.51
C ASN A 252 39.55 -12.09 37.11
N GLY A 253 39.85 -10.92 36.67
CA GLY A 253 39.40 -10.16 35.52
C GLY A 253 39.03 -10.92 34.24
N THR A 254 38.11 -10.34 33.50
CA THR A 254 37.67 -10.69 32.14
C THR A 254 36.66 -11.84 32.04
N LEU A 255 35.55 -11.80 32.75
CA LEU A 255 34.41 -12.63 32.44
C LEU A 255 33.44 -11.89 31.50
N SER A 256 33.18 -12.45 30.33
CA SER A 256 32.04 -11.97 29.47
C SER A 256 30.74 -12.13 30.28
N LEU A 257 29.70 -11.34 29.97
CA LEU A 257 28.38 -11.48 30.63
C LEU A 257 27.87 -12.94 30.61
N GLN A 258 28.08 -13.62 29.51
CA GLN A 258 27.75 -15.04 29.36
C GLN A 258 28.47 -15.87 30.46
N ARG A 259 29.77 -15.76 30.57
CA ARG A 259 30.50 -16.47 31.60
C ARG A 259 30.12 -16.07 33.02
N THR A 260 29.74 -14.81 33.24
CA THR A 260 29.27 -14.37 34.56
C THR A 260 27.90 -15.00 34.88
N VAL A 261 27.01 -15.10 33.91
CA VAL A 261 25.69 -15.75 34.06
C VAL A 261 25.87 -17.26 34.25
N SER A 262 26.69 -17.92 33.44
CA SER A 262 27.00 -19.34 33.56
C SER A 262 27.65 -19.69 34.90
N TRP A 263 28.61 -18.87 35.33
CA TRP A 263 29.23 -19.07 36.63
C TRP A 263 28.20 -18.91 37.77
N ARG A 264 27.33 -17.89 37.74
CA ARG A 264 26.25 -17.71 38.75
C ARG A 264 25.29 -18.91 38.77
N LEU A 265 24.85 -19.34 37.58
CA LEU A 265 23.96 -20.51 37.46
C LEU A 265 24.65 -21.79 37.99
N GLY A 266 25.94 -21.98 37.66
CA GLY A 266 26.73 -23.10 38.17
C GLY A 266 26.84 -23.09 39.70
N GLU A 267 27.04 -21.96 40.36
CA GLU A 267 27.05 -21.80 41.82
C GLU A 267 25.65 -22.06 42.47
N LEU A 268 24.56 -21.76 41.75
CA LEU A 268 23.21 -22.07 42.19
C LEU A 268 22.83 -23.54 42.04
N GLY A 269 23.54 -24.28 41.19
CA GLY A 269 23.33 -25.70 41.00
C GLY A 269 22.43 -26.06 39.81
N PRO A 270 22.26 -27.38 39.58
CA PRO A 270 21.61 -27.87 38.37
C PRO A 270 20.11 -27.50 38.27
N ASP A 271 19.38 -27.48 39.36
CA ASP A 271 17.95 -27.22 39.37
C ASP A 271 17.65 -25.73 39.05
N ALA A 272 18.43 -24.81 39.63
CA ALA A 272 18.36 -23.40 39.29
C ALA A 272 18.72 -23.15 37.82
N THR A 273 19.73 -23.86 37.31
CA THR A 273 20.15 -23.78 35.90
C THR A 273 19.03 -24.27 34.99
N ALA A 274 18.43 -25.42 35.27
CA ALA A 274 17.33 -26.00 34.53
C ALA A 274 16.10 -25.07 34.51
N LEU A 275 15.77 -24.45 35.64
CA LEU A 275 14.68 -23.50 35.74
C LEU A 275 14.95 -22.23 34.90
N ALA A 276 16.15 -21.67 34.97
CA ALA A 276 16.55 -20.52 34.18
C ALA A 276 16.53 -20.82 32.67
N GLN A 277 17.02 -22.00 32.24
CA GLN A 277 16.96 -22.44 30.84
C GLN A 277 15.52 -22.63 30.35
N ALA A 278 14.66 -23.24 31.18
CA ALA A 278 13.26 -23.41 30.86
C ALA A 278 12.54 -22.02 30.72
N ALA A 279 12.79 -21.11 31.67
CA ALA A 279 12.28 -19.73 31.60
C ALA A 279 12.81 -19.01 30.36
N ALA A 280 14.07 -19.20 29.98
CA ALA A 280 14.66 -18.57 28.79
C ALA A 280 13.97 -19.04 27.52
N VAL A 281 13.70 -20.33 27.39
CA VAL A 281 13.02 -20.93 26.23
C VAL A 281 11.56 -20.52 26.19
N LEU A 282 10.76 -20.64 27.26
CA LEU A 282 9.35 -20.26 27.28
C LEU A 282 9.14 -18.76 27.06
N GLY A 283 10.06 -17.93 27.49
CA GLY A 283 9.98 -16.50 27.36
C GLY A 283 9.33 -15.80 28.55
N ASP A 284 9.35 -14.45 28.48
CA ASP A 284 8.79 -13.62 29.55
C ASP A 284 7.25 -13.70 29.57
N GLY A 285 6.68 -13.81 30.77
CA GLY A 285 5.24 -13.82 30.98
C GLY A 285 4.63 -15.21 31.17
N CYS A 286 5.45 -16.27 31.22
CA CYS A 286 4.98 -17.62 31.56
C CYS A 286 4.83 -17.79 33.07
N SER A 287 3.86 -18.60 33.45
CA SER A 287 3.67 -18.93 34.86
C SER A 287 4.80 -19.82 35.40
N LEU A 288 5.08 -19.68 36.70
CA LEU A 288 6.06 -20.56 37.36
C LEU A 288 5.73 -22.05 37.18
N HIS A 289 4.45 -22.40 37.10
CA HIS A 289 3.99 -23.79 36.86
C HIS A 289 4.47 -24.32 35.48
N GLN A 290 4.30 -23.53 34.41
CA GLN A 290 4.74 -23.88 33.06
C GLN A 290 6.27 -24.02 32.99
N VAL A 291 7.00 -23.12 33.63
CA VAL A 291 8.46 -23.14 33.72
C VAL A 291 8.95 -24.38 34.50
N ALA A 292 8.31 -24.71 35.62
CA ALA A 292 8.62 -25.89 36.43
C ALA A 292 8.39 -27.19 35.66
N GLU A 293 7.26 -27.28 34.89
CA GLU A 293 6.94 -28.42 34.06
C GLU A 293 7.98 -28.61 32.94
N LEU A 294 8.38 -27.51 32.28
CA LEU A 294 9.44 -27.55 31.26
C LEU A 294 10.78 -27.94 31.84
N ALA A 295 11.13 -27.42 33.03
CA ALA A 295 12.35 -27.78 33.77
C ALA A 295 12.34 -29.21 34.36
N ARG A 296 11.19 -29.87 34.41
CA ARG A 296 10.96 -31.15 35.10
C ARG A 296 11.25 -31.09 36.58
N LEU A 297 10.85 -30.00 37.24
CA LEU A 297 11.01 -29.80 38.67
C LEU A 297 9.65 -29.88 39.39
N ASP A 298 9.65 -30.40 40.59
CA ASP A 298 8.48 -30.28 41.46
C ASP A 298 8.22 -28.81 41.79
N GLU A 299 6.96 -28.42 41.88
CA GLU A 299 6.54 -27.03 42.09
C GLU A 299 7.18 -26.39 43.33
N ALA A 300 7.32 -27.14 44.41
CA ALA A 300 8.00 -26.67 45.62
C ALA A 300 9.51 -26.39 45.41
N VAL A 301 10.17 -27.21 44.58
CA VAL A 301 11.57 -26.98 44.19
C VAL A 301 11.67 -25.77 43.28
N ALA A 302 10.77 -25.67 42.29
CA ALA A 302 10.72 -24.53 41.36
C ALA A 302 10.53 -23.18 42.09
N VAL A 303 9.62 -23.12 43.08
CA VAL A 303 9.43 -21.93 43.93
C VAL A 303 10.71 -21.53 44.68
N HIS A 304 11.41 -22.56 45.23
CA HIS A 304 12.66 -22.33 45.96
C HIS A 304 13.77 -21.83 45.01
N GLU A 305 13.92 -22.45 43.85
CA GLU A 305 14.94 -22.07 42.85
C GLU A 305 14.65 -20.75 42.18
N ALA A 306 13.38 -20.42 41.91
CA ALA A 306 12.96 -19.09 41.45
C ALA A 306 13.38 -17.98 42.43
N ALA A 307 13.09 -18.19 43.71
CA ALA A 307 13.53 -17.23 44.77
C ALA A 307 15.07 -17.09 44.83
N ARG A 308 15.82 -18.16 44.59
CA ARG A 308 17.29 -18.11 44.52
C ARG A 308 17.78 -17.34 43.30
N LEU A 309 17.14 -17.55 42.13
CA LEU A 309 17.43 -16.83 40.89
C LEU A 309 17.07 -15.33 41.00
N GLU A 310 16.00 -14.97 41.72
CA GLU A 310 15.64 -13.58 42.05
C GLU A 310 16.74 -12.93 42.93
N VAL A 311 17.15 -13.60 44.02
CA VAL A 311 18.25 -13.11 44.87
C VAL A 311 19.56 -12.97 44.07
N ALA A 312 19.84 -13.94 43.17
CA ALA A 312 20.99 -13.84 42.26
C ALA A 312 20.82 -12.82 41.14
N SER A 313 19.66 -12.17 41.08
CA SER A 313 19.38 -11.11 40.11
C SER A 313 19.42 -11.62 38.66
N VAL A 314 18.95 -12.81 38.41
CA VAL A 314 18.73 -13.41 37.07
C VAL A 314 17.28 -13.19 36.67
N LEU A 315 16.32 -13.49 37.54
CA LEU A 315 14.90 -13.27 37.34
C LEU A 315 14.41 -11.99 38.05
N ALA A 316 13.35 -11.39 37.54
CA ALA A 316 12.61 -10.34 38.21
C ALA A 316 11.75 -10.94 39.35
N HIS A 317 11.31 -10.12 40.28
CA HIS A 317 10.48 -10.58 41.38
C HIS A 317 9.02 -10.75 40.94
N GLY A 318 8.43 -11.92 41.16
CA GLY A 318 7.00 -12.15 40.96
C GLY A 318 6.66 -13.34 40.00
N ASP A 319 5.35 -13.52 39.86
CA ASP A 319 4.73 -14.41 38.86
C ASP A 319 3.78 -13.54 38.02
N PRO A 320 3.89 -13.49 36.69
CA PRO A 320 4.65 -14.37 35.80
C PRO A 320 6.17 -14.22 35.88
N ILE A 321 6.90 -15.28 35.51
CA ILE A 321 8.36 -15.32 35.49
C ILE A 321 8.89 -14.44 34.36
N GLU A 322 9.77 -13.52 34.72
CA GLU A 322 10.44 -12.64 33.75
C GLU A 322 11.94 -12.57 34.07
N PHE A 323 12.77 -12.48 33.05
CA PHE A 323 14.17 -12.15 33.26
C PHE A 323 14.32 -10.68 33.65
N LEU A 324 15.21 -10.42 34.59
CA LEU A 324 15.49 -9.06 35.01
C LEU A 324 15.93 -8.16 33.85
N HIS A 325 16.55 -8.76 32.82
CA HIS A 325 16.96 -8.08 31.60
C HIS A 325 17.04 -9.06 30.40
N PRO A 326 16.60 -8.66 29.20
CA PRO A 326 16.64 -9.51 28.01
C PRO A 326 18.02 -10.09 27.67
N LEU A 327 19.11 -9.39 28.01
CA LEU A 327 20.47 -9.90 27.79
C LEU A 327 20.82 -11.06 28.71
N LEU A 328 20.23 -11.16 29.91
CA LEU A 328 20.40 -12.32 30.77
C LEU A 328 19.72 -13.55 30.15
N ARG A 329 18.49 -13.36 29.65
CA ARG A 329 17.79 -14.39 28.89
C ARG A 329 18.60 -14.87 27.69
N ALA A 330 19.05 -13.93 26.82
CA ALA A 330 19.85 -14.26 25.66
C ALA A 330 21.17 -14.96 26.01
N ALA A 331 21.79 -14.62 27.16
CA ALA A 331 23.00 -15.30 27.63
C ALA A 331 22.72 -16.74 28.05
N VAL A 332 21.59 -17.01 28.69
CA VAL A 332 21.15 -18.34 29.08
C VAL A 332 20.78 -19.19 27.84
N GLU A 333 20.06 -18.63 26.90
CA GLU A 333 19.72 -19.29 25.64
C GLU A 333 20.97 -19.64 24.82
N ALA A 334 21.93 -18.74 24.71
CA ALA A 334 23.17 -18.95 23.95
C ALA A 334 24.07 -20.07 24.50
N GLU A 335 23.83 -20.53 25.71
CA GLU A 335 24.54 -21.67 26.31
C GLU A 335 23.90 -23.02 26.04
N LEU A 336 22.63 -23.00 25.56
CA LEU A 336 21.94 -24.23 25.22
C LEU A 336 22.54 -24.82 23.93
N PRO A 337 23.01 -26.06 23.93
CA PRO A 337 23.32 -26.74 22.68
C PRO A 337 22.08 -26.82 21.79
N ASP A 338 22.21 -26.69 20.48
CA ASP A 338 21.09 -26.69 19.53
C ASP A 338 20.12 -27.87 19.73
N VAL A 339 20.66 -29.07 20.01
CA VAL A 339 19.86 -30.28 20.26
C VAL A 339 19.02 -30.15 21.54
N VAL A 340 19.57 -29.57 22.60
CA VAL A 340 18.87 -29.38 23.88
C VAL A 340 17.83 -28.27 23.72
N SER A 341 18.18 -27.19 23.05
CA SER A 341 17.28 -26.10 22.74
C SER A 341 16.07 -26.59 21.95
N GLY A 342 16.31 -27.36 20.88
CA GLY A 342 15.24 -27.95 20.08
C GLY A 342 14.30 -28.86 20.86
N GLU A 343 14.84 -29.71 21.77
CA GLU A 343 14.03 -30.55 22.66
C GLU A 343 13.20 -29.75 23.65
N LEU A 344 13.76 -28.67 24.22
CA LEU A 344 13.04 -27.77 25.10
C LEU A 344 11.92 -27.06 24.36
N HIS A 345 12.16 -26.56 23.14
CA HIS A 345 11.12 -25.97 22.29
C HIS A 345 9.99 -26.95 21.96
N ALA A 346 10.33 -28.22 21.62
CA ALA A 346 9.32 -29.26 21.37
C ALA A 346 8.44 -29.55 22.59
N ARG A 347 9.02 -29.49 23.79
CA ARG A 347 8.28 -29.68 25.06
C ARG A 347 7.48 -28.43 25.41
N ALA A 348 8.04 -27.23 25.23
CA ALA A 348 7.35 -25.97 25.44
C ALA A 348 6.11 -25.87 24.56
N ALA A 349 6.20 -26.20 23.28
CA ALA A 349 5.06 -26.29 22.39
C ALA A 349 3.93 -27.16 22.92
N ARG A 350 4.26 -28.35 23.48
CA ARG A 350 3.27 -29.26 24.07
C ARG A 350 2.63 -28.66 25.32
N ILE A 351 3.41 -28.08 26.21
CA ILE A 351 2.91 -27.44 27.44
C ILE A 351 1.93 -26.33 27.08
N LEU A 352 2.34 -25.40 26.19
CA LEU A 352 1.51 -24.29 25.79
C LEU A 352 0.24 -24.73 25.05
N TRP A 353 0.31 -25.82 24.28
CA TRP A 353 -0.85 -26.41 23.63
C TRP A 353 -1.89 -26.89 24.64
N TYR A 354 -1.45 -27.62 25.68
CA TYR A 354 -2.36 -28.15 26.70
C TYR A 354 -2.89 -27.11 27.66
N THR A 355 -2.17 -26.02 27.87
CA THR A 355 -2.63 -24.90 28.71
C THR A 355 -3.52 -23.91 27.99
N GLY A 356 -3.70 -24.09 26.65
CA GLY A 356 -4.58 -23.23 25.85
C GLY A 356 -4.04 -21.83 25.62
N GLU A 357 -2.73 -21.68 25.60
CA GLU A 357 -2.05 -20.42 25.30
C GLU A 357 -2.23 -20.00 23.84
N ASP A 358 -1.78 -18.78 23.53
CA ASP A 358 -1.88 -18.22 22.18
C ASP A 358 -1.30 -19.15 21.10
N PRO A 359 -2.09 -19.48 20.06
CA PRO A 359 -1.65 -20.37 18.98
C PRO A 359 -0.35 -19.94 18.29
N GLY A 360 -0.08 -18.65 18.22
CA GLY A 360 1.15 -18.13 17.65
C GLY A 360 2.38 -18.53 18.45
N SER A 361 2.31 -18.50 19.77
CA SER A 361 3.39 -18.92 20.67
C SER A 361 3.71 -20.41 20.50
N VAL A 362 2.68 -21.24 20.41
CA VAL A 362 2.84 -22.67 20.13
C VAL A 362 3.56 -22.90 18.81
N ALA A 363 3.13 -22.20 17.75
CA ALA A 363 3.70 -22.32 16.42
C ALA A 363 5.17 -21.88 16.36
N GLU A 364 5.55 -20.82 17.08
CA GLU A 364 6.95 -20.38 17.18
C GLU A 364 7.85 -21.43 17.81
N HIS A 365 7.39 -22.08 18.88
CA HIS A 365 8.14 -23.17 19.50
C HIS A 365 8.23 -24.41 18.59
N LEU A 366 7.20 -24.71 17.80
CA LEU A 366 7.24 -25.78 16.80
C LEU A 366 8.23 -25.48 15.69
N VAL A 367 8.34 -24.20 15.27
CA VAL A 367 9.33 -23.77 14.27
C VAL A 367 10.76 -23.91 14.80
N ALA A 368 10.98 -23.61 16.08
CA ALA A 368 12.29 -23.72 16.72
C ALA A 368 12.66 -25.16 17.13
N SER A 369 11.71 -26.10 17.06
CA SER A 369 11.93 -27.49 17.38
C SER A 369 12.41 -28.31 16.17
N PRO A 370 13.14 -29.44 16.37
CA PRO A 370 13.41 -30.38 15.29
C PRO A 370 12.10 -31.01 14.77
N GLY A 371 12.15 -31.60 13.58
CA GLY A 371 11.04 -32.35 13.02
C GLY A 371 10.50 -33.40 14.00
N SER A 372 9.19 -33.33 14.26
CA SER A 372 8.52 -34.21 15.22
C SER A 372 8.23 -35.59 14.66
N GLY A 373 8.18 -35.70 13.33
CA GLY A 373 7.71 -36.94 12.66
C GLY A 373 6.19 -37.12 12.78
N ASP A 374 5.45 -36.09 13.18
CA ASP A 374 4.00 -36.13 13.39
C ASP A 374 3.25 -35.24 12.37
N GLY A 375 2.41 -35.88 11.54
CA GLY A 375 1.60 -35.17 10.55
C GLY A 375 0.59 -34.17 11.15
N ALA A 376 0.21 -34.37 12.43
CA ALA A 376 -0.66 -33.40 13.11
C ALA A 376 0.02 -32.02 13.30
N VAL A 377 1.33 -32.01 13.50
CA VAL A 377 2.14 -30.77 13.56
C VAL A 377 2.16 -30.06 12.23
N SER A 378 2.29 -30.80 11.12
CA SER A 378 2.21 -30.23 9.78
C SER A 378 0.87 -29.55 9.54
N THR A 379 -0.24 -30.23 9.89
CA THR A 379 -1.60 -29.66 9.75
C THR A 379 -1.75 -28.40 10.57
N TYR A 380 -1.33 -28.43 11.82
CA TYR A 380 -1.40 -27.26 12.70
C TYR A 380 -0.60 -26.05 12.18
N LEU A 381 0.66 -26.29 11.77
CA LEU A 381 1.52 -25.26 11.21
C LEU A 381 0.93 -24.69 9.90
N CYS A 382 0.26 -25.52 9.11
CA CYS A 382 -0.45 -25.09 7.91
C CYS A 382 -1.62 -24.16 8.27
N GLU A 383 -2.44 -24.53 9.26
CA GLU A 383 -3.56 -23.69 9.73
C GLU A 383 -3.06 -22.33 10.27
N GLN A 384 -1.99 -22.36 11.08
CA GLN A 384 -1.40 -21.12 11.58
C GLN A 384 -0.76 -20.28 10.46
N GLY A 385 -0.15 -20.92 9.47
CA GLY A 385 0.37 -20.25 8.26
C GLY A 385 -0.74 -19.56 7.47
N GLN A 386 -1.88 -20.23 7.30
CA GLN A 386 -3.06 -19.64 6.65
C GLN A 386 -3.62 -18.46 7.45
N ALA A 387 -3.69 -18.59 8.78
CA ALA A 387 -4.14 -17.49 9.65
C ALA A 387 -3.19 -16.29 9.56
N ALA A 388 -1.88 -16.52 9.60
CA ALA A 388 -0.86 -15.48 9.43
C ALA A 388 -0.97 -14.79 8.07
N LEU A 389 -1.25 -15.55 7.00
CA LEU A 389 -1.44 -14.99 5.67
C LEU A 389 -2.68 -14.11 5.60
N LYS A 390 -3.80 -14.57 6.14
CA LYS A 390 -5.05 -13.78 6.24
C LYS A 390 -4.84 -12.49 7.03
N ALA A 391 -3.99 -12.53 8.04
CA ALA A 391 -3.62 -11.37 8.85
C ALA A 391 -2.53 -10.47 8.19
N GLY A 392 -2.14 -10.73 6.95
CA GLY A 392 -1.17 -9.93 6.21
C GLY A 392 0.30 -10.18 6.55
N SER A 393 0.62 -11.23 7.31
CA SER A 393 2.00 -11.55 7.77
C SER A 393 2.67 -12.61 6.89
N ALA A 394 2.99 -12.24 5.63
CA ALA A 394 3.58 -13.14 4.64
C ALA A 394 4.87 -13.83 5.12
N ALA A 395 5.74 -13.10 5.80
CA ALA A 395 7.02 -13.64 6.30
C ALA A 395 6.81 -14.74 7.35
N VAL A 396 5.84 -14.56 8.25
CA VAL A 396 5.47 -15.57 9.25
C VAL A 396 4.83 -16.77 8.58
N ALA A 397 3.87 -16.54 7.68
CA ALA A 397 3.22 -17.60 6.92
C ALA A 397 4.23 -18.47 6.17
N LYS A 398 5.18 -17.83 5.45
CA LYS A 398 6.29 -18.52 4.76
C LYS A 398 7.08 -19.43 5.67
N ARG A 399 7.45 -18.95 6.85
CA ARG A 399 8.24 -19.71 7.82
C ARG A 399 7.47 -20.91 8.37
N LEU A 400 6.20 -20.71 8.73
CA LEU A 400 5.32 -21.75 9.24
C LEU A 400 5.04 -22.83 8.20
N LEU A 401 4.71 -22.43 6.96
CA LEU A 401 4.38 -23.36 5.88
C LEU A 401 5.61 -24.16 5.40
N ARG A 402 6.79 -23.53 5.34
CA ARG A 402 8.04 -24.26 5.08
C ARG A 402 8.31 -25.30 6.16
N ARG A 403 8.17 -24.91 7.43
CA ARG A 403 8.36 -25.84 8.54
C ARG A 403 7.30 -26.96 8.53
N ALA A 404 6.07 -26.70 8.06
CA ALA A 404 5.04 -27.73 7.88
C ALA A 404 5.46 -28.78 6.84
N LEU A 405 6.19 -28.40 5.80
CA LEU A 405 6.70 -29.30 4.77
C LEU A 405 7.87 -30.18 5.24
N ASP A 406 8.56 -29.79 6.32
CA ASP A 406 9.63 -30.59 6.93
C ASP A 406 9.08 -31.76 7.78
N GLU A 407 7.80 -31.77 8.07
CA GLU A 407 7.12 -32.87 8.73
C GLU A 407 6.64 -33.93 7.73
N PRO A 408 6.33 -35.18 8.16
CA PRO A 408 5.72 -36.18 7.30
C PRO A 408 4.33 -35.75 6.85
N VAL A 409 4.24 -35.12 5.69
CA VAL A 409 2.97 -34.69 5.10
C VAL A 409 2.39 -35.84 4.28
N PRO A 410 1.14 -36.24 4.52
CA PRO A 410 0.42 -37.10 3.58
C PRO A 410 0.44 -36.51 2.18
N PRO A 411 0.68 -37.33 1.13
CA PRO A 411 0.77 -36.83 -0.24
C PRO A 411 -0.41 -35.95 -0.65
N GLU A 412 -1.62 -36.30 -0.20
CA GLU A 412 -2.87 -35.57 -0.45
C GLU A 412 -2.92 -34.16 0.18
N HIS A 413 -2.11 -33.86 1.19
CA HIS A 413 -2.08 -32.56 1.86
C HIS A 413 -0.90 -31.69 1.41
N ARG A 414 0.14 -32.30 0.82
CA ARG A 414 1.37 -31.62 0.45
C ARG A 414 1.12 -30.47 -0.54
N ASP A 415 0.35 -30.73 -1.57
CA ASP A 415 0.06 -29.76 -2.62
C ASP A 415 -0.76 -28.58 -2.09
N GLY A 416 -1.67 -28.86 -1.13
CA GLY A 416 -2.39 -27.81 -0.41
C GLY A 416 -1.46 -26.89 0.39
N ILE A 417 -0.42 -27.44 1.04
CA ILE A 417 0.57 -26.62 1.74
C ILE A 417 1.41 -25.81 0.75
N LEU A 418 1.79 -26.39 -0.39
CA LEU A 418 2.52 -25.69 -1.45
C LEU A 418 1.70 -24.54 -2.04
N LEU A 419 0.39 -24.74 -2.24
CA LEU A 419 -0.53 -23.67 -2.64
C LEU A 419 -0.48 -22.49 -1.67
N TRP A 420 -0.61 -22.74 -0.37
CA TRP A 420 -0.56 -21.67 0.63
C TRP A 420 0.84 -21.05 0.75
N LEU A 421 1.90 -21.82 0.58
CA LEU A 421 3.26 -21.31 0.56
C LEU A 421 3.48 -20.37 -0.65
N GLY A 422 3.03 -20.77 -1.83
CA GLY A 422 3.10 -19.95 -3.03
C GLY A 422 2.33 -18.62 -2.85
N ARG A 423 1.16 -18.65 -2.21
CA ARG A 423 0.42 -17.43 -1.83
C ARG A 423 1.21 -16.52 -0.88
N ALA A 424 1.86 -17.13 0.12
CA ALA A 424 2.68 -16.38 1.07
C ALA A 424 3.91 -15.75 0.40
N GLU A 425 4.52 -16.46 -0.53
CA GLU A 425 5.66 -15.98 -1.32
C GLU A 425 5.25 -14.89 -2.30
N HIS A 426 4.11 -15.03 -2.96
CA HIS A 426 3.53 -14.00 -3.80
C HIS A 426 3.30 -12.70 -3.01
N MET A 427 2.65 -12.80 -1.85
CA MET A 427 2.43 -11.64 -0.99
C MET A 427 3.74 -11.03 -0.46
N ALA A 428 4.80 -11.83 -0.31
CA ALA A 428 6.13 -11.36 0.04
C ALA A 428 6.92 -10.79 -1.16
N LEU A 429 6.33 -10.77 -2.36
CA LEU A 429 6.94 -10.38 -3.64
C LEU A 429 8.16 -11.25 -4.03
N ASP A 430 8.18 -12.50 -3.57
CA ASP A 430 9.14 -13.53 -3.96
C ASP A 430 8.54 -14.32 -5.13
N LEU A 431 8.39 -13.63 -6.29
CA LEU A 431 7.58 -14.11 -7.41
C LEU A 431 8.14 -15.40 -8.05
N ASP A 432 9.47 -15.58 -8.04
CA ASP A 432 10.09 -16.78 -8.59
C ASP A 432 9.80 -18.02 -7.72
N ALA A 433 9.92 -17.91 -6.39
CA ALA A 433 9.58 -18.99 -5.47
C ALA A 433 8.08 -19.29 -5.48
N ALA A 434 7.24 -18.24 -5.49
CA ALA A 434 5.79 -18.37 -5.59
C ALA A 434 5.39 -19.15 -6.85
N ARG A 435 5.98 -18.81 -7.99
CA ARG A 435 5.73 -19.51 -9.25
C ARG A 435 6.08 -21.00 -9.15
N GLU A 436 7.27 -21.34 -8.64
CA GLU A 436 7.72 -22.73 -8.53
C GLU A 436 6.77 -23.60 -7.68
N HIS A 437 6.35 -23.08 -6.52
CA HIS A 437 5.44 -23.81 -5.64
C HIS A 437 4.02 -23.87 -6.20
N LEU A 438 3.53 -22.80 -6.82
CA LEU A 438 2.21 -22.79 -7.44
C LEU A 438 2.15 -23.65 -8.70
N GLU A 439 3.22 -23.75 -9.50
CA GLU A 439 3.30 -24.70 -10.62
C GLU A 439 3.18 -26.14 -10.13
N THR A 440 3.88 -26.48 -9.01
CA THR A 440 3.77 -27.82 -8.41
C THR A 440 2.35 -28.08 -7.89
N ALA A 441 1.72 -27.10 -7.23
CA ALA A 441 0.35 -27.22 -6.75
C ALA A 441 -0.67 -27.27 -7.90
N PHE A 442 -0.40 -26.64 -9.03
CA PHE A 442 -1.22 -26.69 -10.25
C PHE A 442 -1.21 -28.07 -10.91
N GLU A 443 -0.13 -28.84 -10.74
CA GLU A 443 -0.01 -30.21 -11.22
C GLU A 443 -0.61 -31.25 -10.28
N SER A 444 -1.28 -30.83 -9.20
CA SER A 444 -1.87 -31.71 -8.19
C SER A 444 -2.99 -32.60 -8.76
N ASP A 445 -3.05 -33.86 -8.29
CA ASP A 445 -4.17 -34.74 -8.56
C ASP A 445 -5.48 -34.27 -7.86
N ASP A 446 -5.37 -33.43 -6.81
CA ASP A 446 -6.52 -32.76 -6.20
C ASP A 446 -6.95 -31.59 -7.08
N ARG A 447 -8.05 -31.77 -7.79
CA ARG A 447 -8.61 -30.78 -8.69
C ARG A 447 -8.89 -29.44 -8.02
N ALA A 448 -9.32 -29.43 -6.75
CA ALA A 448 -9.62 -28.17 -6.05
C ALA A 448 -8.33 -27.37 -5.79
N VAL A 449 -7.25 -28.07 -5.42
CA VAL A 449 -5.93 -27.47 -5.25
C VAL A 449 -5.39 -26.96 -6.60
N ALA A 450 -5.47 -27.78 -7.64
CA ALA A 450 -5.00 -27.39 -8.99
C ALA A 450 -5.72 -26.14 -9.52
N LEU A 451 -7.03 -26.05 -9.37
CA LEU A 451 -7.81 -24.90 -9.80
C LEU A 451 -7.50 -23.64 -8.99
N ALA A 452 -7.33 -23.79 -7.66
CA ALA A 452 -6.95 -22.66 -6.82
C ALA A 452 -5.52 -22.17 -7.17
N ALA A 453 -4.60 -23.11 -7.41
CA ALA A 453 -3.25 -22.81 -7.84
C ALA A 453 -3.21 -22.13 -9.21
N ALA A 454 -4.10 -22.50 -10.13
CA ALA A 454 -4.20 -21.87 -11.45
C ALA A 454 -4.53 -20.37 -11.34
N GLY A 455 -5.48 -20.00 -10.46
CA GLY A 455 -5.82 -18.59 -10.25
C GLY A 455 -4.67 -17.79 -9.66
N ASP A 456 -3.97 -18.36 -8.66
CA ASP A 456 -2.85 -17.67 -8.02
C ASP A 456 -1.60 -17.63 -8.91
N LEU A 457 -1.34 -18.68 -9.70
CA LEU A 457 -0.23 -18.73 -10.66
C LEU A 457 -0.41 -17.69 -11.76
N PHE A 458 -1.65 -17.49 -12.22
CA PHE A 458 -1.99 -16.40 -13.11
C PHE A 458 -1.55 -15.05 -12.54
N ASP A 459 -2.01 -14.74 -11.31
CA ASP A 459 -1.67 -13.48 -10.63
C ASP A 459 -0.14 -13.30 -10.50
N VAL A 460 0.62 -14.37 -10.22
CA VAL A 460 2.08 -14.34 -10.12
C VAL A 460 2.76 -14.08 -11.47
N LEU A 461 2.27 -14.70 -12.55
CA LEU A 461 2.82 -14.52 -13.90
C LEU A 461 2.57 -13.10 -14.41
N ASP A 462 1.38 -12.56 -14.16
CA ASP A 462 1.00 -11.19 -14.47
C ASP A 462 1.88 -10.19 -13.72
N ASP A 463 1.97 -10.34 -12.39
CA ASP A 463 2.80 -9.48 -11.53
C ASP A 463 4.31 -9.54 -11.90
N ALA A 464 4.77 -10.68 -12.40
CA ALA A 464 6.14 -10.87 -12.87
C ALA A 464 6.39 -10.32 -14.29
N GLY A 465 5.33 -9.89 -15.01
CA GLY A 465 5.41 -9.44 -16.40
C GLY A 465 5.82 -10.56 -17.37
N ARG A 466 5.54 -11.83 -17.03
CA ARG A 466 5.95 -13.00 -17.83
C ARG A 466 4.87 -13.41 -18.83
N TYR A 467 4.48 -12.47 -19.67
CA TYR A 467 3.39 -12.62 -20.62
C TYR A 467 3.59 -13.77 -21.63
N GLU A 468 4.84 -14.06 -22.03
CA GLU A 468 5.14 -15.20 -22.92
C GLU A 468 4.76 -16.56 -22.32
N GLN A 469 4.80 -16.71 -20.98
CA GLN A 469 4.44 -17.95 -20.29
C GLN A 469 2.93 -18.10 -20.09
N LEU A 470 2.17 -17.02 -20.25
CA LEU A 470 0.73 -17.03 -20.09
C LEU A 470 0.03 -17.83 -21.20
N GLY A 471 0.57 -17.90 -22.41
CA GLY A 471 0.01 -18.70 -23.49
C GLY A 471 -0.01 -20.19 -23.18
N ASP A 472 1.16 -20.76 -22.82
CA ASP A 472 1.28 -22.18 -22.43
C ASP A 472 0.46 -22.50 -21.17
N PHE A 473 0.43 -21.56 -20.22
CA PHE A 473 -0.37 -21.68 -19.03
C PHE A 473 -1.88 -21.75 -19.36
N HIS A 474 -2.34 -20.93 -20.31
CA HIS A 474 -3.72 -20.91 -20.78
C HIS A 474 -4.22 -22.26 -21.26
N GLU A 475 -3.48 -22.89 -22.16
CA GLU A 475 -3.85 -24.22 -22.69
C GLU A 475 -3.97 -25.26 -21.59
N ARG A 476 -3.03 -25.25 -20.62
CA ARG A 476 -3.02 -26.16 -19.49
C ARG A 476 -4.19 -25.91 -18.53
N ALA A 477 -4.47 -24.63 -18.22
CA ALA A 477 -5.57 -24.26 -17.32
C ALA A 477 -6.94 -24.58 -17.94
N LEU A 478 -7.13 -24.38 -19.24
CA LEU A 478 -8.35 -24.76 -19.95
C LEU A 478 -8.56 -26.28 -19.95
N ALA A 479 -7.49 -27.07 -20.07
CA ALA A 479 -7.57 -28.53 -20.01
C ALA A 479 -8.08 -29.03 -18.64
N LEU A 480 -7.78 -28.31 -17.56
CA LEU A 480 -8.31 -28.60 -16.21
C LEU A 480 -9.79 -28.22 -16.06
N CYS A 481 -10.31 -27.33 -16.90
CA CYS A 481 -11.66 -26.79 -16.81
C CYS A 481 -12.52 -27.13 -18.04
N PRO A 482 -12.81 -28.41 -18.35
CA PRO A 482 -13.89 -28.70 -19.26
C PRO A 482 -15.18 -28.19 -18.61
N PHE A 483 -16.02 -27.48 -19.35
CA PHE A 483 -17.28 -26.87 -18.93
C PHE A 483 -17.87 -27.44 -17.62
N GLY A 484 -17.72 -26.68 -16.51
CA GLY A 484 -18.20 -27.04 -15.19
C GLY A 484 -18.89 -25.86 -14.47
N ASP A 485 -19.77 -26.17 -13.53
CA ASP A 485 -20.58 -25.21 -12.77
C ASP A 485 -19.94 -24.80 -11.42
N THR A 486 -18.73 -25.27 -11.12
CA THR A 486 -18.10 -24.94 -9.84
C THR A 486 -17.54 -23.51 -9.84
N ARG A 487 -17.48 -22.91 -8.65
CA ARG A 487 -16.92 -21.56 -8.47
C ARG A 487 -15.51 -21.45 -9.01
N ASP A 488 -14.66 -22.44 -8.75
CA ASP A 488 -13.26 -22.42 -9.11
C ASP A 488 -13.05 -22.54 -10.63
N GLU A 489 -13.90 -23.30 -11.32
CA GLU A 489 -13.90 -23.36 -12.80
C GLU A 489 -14.28 -22.01 -13.41
N VAL A 490 -15.26 -21.32 -12.82
CA VAL A 490 -15.65 -19.98 -13.27
C VAL A 490 -14.55 -18.96 -12.98
N ILE A 491 -13.83 -19.08 -11.85
CA ILE A 491 -12.67 -18.23 -11.51
C ILE A 491 -11.59 -18.36 -12.56
N VAL A 492 -11.19 -19.58 -12.89
CA VAL A 492 -10.14 -19.82 -13.90
C VAL A 492 -10.55 -19.25 -15.25
N ARG A 493 -11.81 -19.44 -15.68
CA ARG A 493 -12.32 -18.86 -16.92
C ARG A 493 -12.34 -17.33 -16.88
N ALA A 494 -12.76 -16.74 -15.76
CA ALA A 494 -12.79 -15.29 -15.61
C ALA A 494 -11.38 -14.69 -15.62
N ALA A 495 -10.40 -15.37 -14.97
CA ALA A 495 -8.99 -15.00 -15.01
C ALA A 495 -8.43 -15.06 -16.42
N LEU A 496 -8.73 -16.11 -17.15
CA LEU A 496 -8.34 -16.29 -18.54
C LEU A 496 -8.90 -15.18 -19.44
N LEU A 497 -10.17 -14.79 -19.25
CA LEU A 497 -10.79 -13.69 -19.99
C LEU A 497 -10.13 -12.34 -19.69
N LEU A 498 -9.84 -12.07 -18.43
CA LEU A 498 -9.16 -10.84 -18.04
C LEU A 498 -7.80 -10.73 -18.72
N ASN A 499 -7.08 -11.84 -18.75
CA ASN A 499 -5.76 -11.93 -19.32
C ASN A 499 -5.71 -11.57 -20.80
N VAL A 500 -6.65 -12.10 -21.55
CA VAL A 500 -6.76 -11.85 -23.00
C VAL A 500 -7.06 -10.38 -23.28
N VAL A 501 -7.79 -9.73 -22.40
CA VAL A 501 -8.16 -8.31 -22.56
C VAL A 501 -7.04 -7.37 -22.05
N MET A 502 -6.21 -7.82 -21.12
CA MET A 502 -5.14 -7.02 -20.54
C MET A 502 -3.77 -7.26 -21.20
N SER A 503 -3.55 -8.44 -21.80
CA SER A 503 -2.32 -8.72 -22.54
C SER A 503 -2.49 -8.28 -23.99
N VAL A 504 -1.83 -7.23 -24.35
CA VAL A 504 -1.76 -6.67 -25.71
C VAL A 504 -1.12 -7.65 -26.73
N ASP A 505 -0.51 -8.72 -26.25
CA ASP A 505 0.38 -9.61 -26.97
C ASP A 505 -0.23 -10.95 -27.43
N VAL A 506 -1.33 -11.37 -26.84
CA VAL A 506 -2.00 -12.60 -27.24
C VAL A 506 -3.08 -12.23 -28.25
N GLY A 507 -2.84 -12.54 -29.51
CA GLY A 507 -3.85 -12.35 -30.55
C GLY A 507 -5.18 -13.00 -30.14
N ILE A 508 -6.22 -12.22 -30.06
CA ILE A 508 -7.57 -12.65 -29.59
C ILE A 508 -8.19 -13.70 -30.53
N GLY A 509 -7.56 -13.96 -31.68
CA GLY A 509 -7.90 -15.05 -32.58
C GLY A 509 -7.96 -16.42 -31.88
N ASP A 510 -7.22 -16.59 -30.81
CA ASP A 510 -7.06 -17.86 -30.09
C ASP A 510 -7.88 -17.97 -28.81
N LEU A 511 -8.78 -17.01 -28.52
CA LEU A 511 -9.74 -17.17 -27.44
C LEU A 511 -10.63 -18.40 -27.66
N PRO A 512 -10.84 -19.21 -26.61
CA PRO A 512 -11.70 -20.37 -26.71
C PRO A 512 -13.06 -19.99 -27.32
N ALA A 513 -13.47 -20.69 -28.36
CA ALA A 513 -14.76 -20.48 -29.01
C ALA A 513 -15.93 -20.54 -28.01
N GLU A 514 -15.72 -21.24 -26.91
CA GLU A 514 -16.64 -21.39 -25.81
C GLU A 514 -17.01 -20.09 -25.08
N LEU A 515 -16.09 -19.09 -25.06
CA LEU A 515 -16.39 -17.78 -24.48
C LEU A 515 -17.41 -16.99 -25.32
N SER A 516 -17.46 -17.27 -26.62
CA SER A 516 -18.48 -16.71 -27.51
C SER A 516 -19.88 -17.25 -27.22
N GLU A 517 -19.98 -18.39 -26.53
CA GLU A 517 -21.23 -19.04 -26.16
C GLU A 517 -21.80 -18.55 -24.81
N VAL A 518 -20.99 -17.84 -24.00
CA VAL A 518 -21.47 -17.24 -22.74
C VAL A 518 -22.41 -16.10 -23.05
N ASP A 519 -23.72 -16.27 -22.76
CA ASP A 519 -24.67 -15.16 -22.79
C ASP A 519 -24.58 -14.35 -21.48
N PRO A 520 -24.04 -13.11 -21.51
CA PRO A 520 -23.91 -12.30 -20.31
C PRO A 520 -25.24 -12.08 -19.60
N SER A 521 -26.35 -12.05 -20.33
CA SER A 521 -27.69 -11.82 -19.78
C SER A 521 -28.20 -12.99 -18.95
N SER A 522 -27.67 -14.20 -19.14
CA SER A 522 -28.10 -15.41 -18.45
C SER A 522 -27.40 -15.66 -17.12
N LEU A 523 -26.30 -14.96 -16.83
CA LEU A 523 -25.51 -15.16 -15.60
C LEU A 523 -26.29 -14.72 -14.36
N PRO A 524 -26.31 -15.52 -13.28
CA PRO A 524 -27.13 -15.25 -12.08
C PRO A 524 -26.68 -14.05 -11.26
N LEU A 525 -25.38 -13.68 -11.29
CA LEU A 525 -24.73 -12.55 -10.60
C LEU A 525 -24.75 -12.59 -9.06
N ASP A 526 -25.14 -13.69 -8.47
CA ASP A 526 -25.08 -13.93 -7.03
C ASP A 526 -23.64 -14.22 -6.55
N ARG A 527 -22.75 -14.68 -7.42
CA ARG A 527 -21.33 -14.89 -7.15
C ARG A 527 -20.50 -13.72 -7.71
N ASP A 528 -19.42 -13.40 -7.02
CA ASP A 528 -18.43 -12.37 -7.41
C ASP A 528 -17.82 -12.66 -8.80
N VAL A 529 -17.46 -13.91 -9.04
CA VAL A 529 -16.88 -14.36 -10.33
C VAL A 529 -17.86 -14.27 -11.49
N ASP A 530 -19.16 -14.46 -11.27
CA ASP A 530 -20.17 -14.32 -12.32
C ASP A 530 -20.31 -12.84 -12.76
N ARG A 531 -20.18 -11.92 -11.82
CA ARG A 531 -20.13 -10.49 -12.13
C ARG A 531 -18.95 -10.11 -13.00
N HIS A 532 -17.76 -10.65 -12.66
CA HIS A 532 -16.54 -10.44 -13.44
C HIS A 532 -16.67 -11.05 -14.84
N LEU A 533 -17.09 -12.31 -14.94
CA LEU A 533 -17.32 -13.01 -16.19
C LEU A 533 -18.33 -12.26 -17.08
N MET A 534 -19.40 -11.73 -16.49
CA MET A 534 -20.40 -10.96 -17.22
C MET A 534 -19.82 -9.72 -17.88
N VAL A 535 -19.02 -8.94 -17.16
CA VAL A 535 -18.42 -7.72 -17.71
C VAL A 535 -17.59 -8.05 -18.94
N TRP A 536 -16.70 -9.03 -18.84
CA TRP A 536 -15.80 -9.36 -19.91
C TRP A 536 -16.46 -10.12 -21.06
N ALA A 537 -17.41 -11.00 -20.78
CA ALA A 537 -18.20 -11.64 -21.82
C ALA A 537 -19.04 -10.61 -22.61
N ALA A 538 -19.62 -9.62 -21.96
CA ALA A 538 -20.37 -8.56 -22.63
C ALA A 538 -19.46 -7.71 -23.54
N VAL A 539 -18.25 -7.38 -23.06
CA VAL A 539 -17.23 -6.68 -23.84
C VAL A 539 -16.79 -7.50 -25.04
N TYR A 540 -16.46 -8.78 -24.81
CA TYR A 540 -16.03 -9.71 -25.86
C TYR A 540 -17.10 -9.88 -26.95
N GLN A 541 -18.35 -10.14 -26.56
CA GLN A 541 -19.43 -10.30 -27.52
C GLN A 541 -19.64 -9.05 -28.38
N ARG A 542 -19.56 -7.86 -27.76
CA ARG A 542 -19.64 -6.62 -28.53
C ARG A 542 -18.51 -6.51 -29.54
N SER A 543 -17.28 -6.85 -29.15
CA SER A 543 -16.11 -6.76 -30.00
C SER A 543 -16.20 -7.68 -31.22
N ARG A 544 -16.62 -8.93 -31.02
CA ARG A 544 -16.61 -9.96 -32.05
C ARG A 544 -17.82 -9.92 -32.98
N HIS A 545 -18.99 -9.67 -32.40
CA HIS A 545 -20.25 -9.77 -33.14
C HIS A 545 -20.86 -8.42 -33.51
N GLY A 546 -20.28 -7.33 -33.02
CA GLY A 546 -20.94 -6.04 -33.08
C GLY A 546 -22.18 -6.02 -32.17
N GLY A 547 -22.57 -4.91 -31.69
CA GLY A 547 -23.75 -4.77 -30.86
C GLY A 547 -24.01 -3.31 -30.53
N THR A 548 -25.24 -3.02 -30.07
CA THR A 548 -25.57 -1.66 -29.68
C THR A 548 -24.83 -1.34 -28.38
N THR A 549 -24.31 -0.13 -28.30
CA THR A 549 -23.75 0.43 -27.06
C THR A 549 -24.76 0.29 -25.90
N GLU A 550 -26.03 0.43 -26.17
CA GLU A 550 -27.11 0.34 -25.20
C GLU A 550 -27.20 -1.07 -24.56
N ARG A 551 -26.98 -2.15 -25.31
CA ARG A 551 -26.96 -3.51 -24.74
C ARG A 551 -25.77 -3.68 -23.80
N LEU A 552 -24.58 -3.32 -24.24
CA LEU A 552 -23.37 -3.36 -23.38
C LEU A 552 -23.60 -2.54 -22.12
N MET A 553 -24.07 -1.30 -22.23
CA MET A 553 -24.33 -0.44 -21.09
C MET A 553 -25.38 -1.02 -20.13
N THR A 554 -26.36 -1.75 -20.67
CA THR A 554 -27.36 -2.46 -19.86
C THR A 554 -26.74 -3.59 -19.05
N ASP A 555 -25.88 -4.39 -19.69
CA ASP A 555 -25.17 -5.50 -19.05
C ASP A 555 -24.18 -5.00 -17.99
N LEU A 556 -23.43 -3.93 -18.30
CA LEU A 556 -22.51 -3.31 -17.33
C LEU A 556 -23.24 -2.72 -16.12
N ARG A 557 -24.37 -2.03 -16.32
CA ARG A 557 -25.21 -1.51 -15.22
C ARG A 557 -25.76 -2.64 -14.36
N ARG A 558 -26.13 -3.77 -14.96
CA ARG A 558 -26.59 -4.94 -14.23
C ARG A 558 -25.47 -5.52 -13.37
N ALA A 559 -24.24 -5.64 -13.88
CA ALA A 559 -23.07 -6.08 -13.11
C ALA A 559 -22.80 -5.13 -11.94
N VAL A 560 -22.76 -3.83 -12.20
CA VAL A 560 -22.50 -2.80 -11.16
C VAL A 560 -23.61 -2.76 -10.10
N SER A 561 -24.87 -2.92 -10.49
CA SER A 561 -26.01 -2.92 -9.54
C SER A 561 -26.05 -4.15 -8.65
N SER A 562 -25.43 -5.25 -9.07
CA SER A 562 -25.31 -6.50 -8.29
C SER A 562 -24.11 -6.53 -7.35
N LEU A 563 -23.25 -5.50 -7.35
CA LEU A 563 -22.12 -5.40 -6.42
C LEU A 563 -22.60 -5.31 -4.96
N PRO A 564 -21.83 -5.82 -4.00
CA PRO A 564 -22.16 -5.76 -2.58
C PRO A 564 -22.51 -4.35 -2.10
N ALA A 565 -23.41 -4.25 -1.13
CA ALA A 565 -23.82 -2.94 -0.58
C ALA A 565 -22.75 -2.33 0.32
N SER A 566 -22.03 -3.16 1.10
CA SER A 566 -20.93 -2.75 1.96
C SER A 566 -19.58 -2.97 1.27
N ALA A 567 -18.64 -2.05 1.46
CA ALA A 567 -17.26 -2.20 0.99
C ALA A 567 -16.56 -3.42 1.62
N ASP A 568 -16.98 -3.83 2.82
CA ASP A 568 -16.41 -4.97 3.54
C ASP A 568 -16.74 -6.32 2.88
N ASP A 569 -17.82 -6.38 2.13
CA ASP A 569 -18.28 -7.60 1.45
C ASP A 569 -17.67 -7.76 0.04
N PHE A 570 -16.92 -6.77 -0.46
CA PHE A 570 -16.28 -6.87 -1.78
C PHE A 570 -15.15 -7.88 -1.76
N THR A 571 -15.11 -8.73 -2.74
CA THR A 571 -13.95 -9.58 -3.05
C THR A 571 -13.02 -8.89 -4.06
N SER A 572 -11.83 -9.47 -4.29
CA SER A 572 -10.94 -9.01 -5.36
C SER A 572 -11.59 -9.09 -6.75
N TRP A 573 -12.45 -10.09 -6.97
CA TRP A 573 -13.18 -10.26 -8.21
C TRP A 573 -14.26 -9.18 -8.42
N ASP A 574 -14.93 -8.76 -7.35
CA ASP A 574 -15.85 -7.63 -7.41
C ASP A 574 -15.16 -6.33 -7.78
N VAL A 575 -13.97 -6.09 -7.20
CA VAL A 575 -13.18 -4.90 -7.53
C VAL A 575 -12.74 -4.95 -9.00
N ARG A 576 -12.23 -6.08 -9.51
CA ARG A 576 -11.86 -6.25 -10.92
C ARG A 576 -13.06 -6.10 -11.86
N ALA A 577 -14.21 -6.70 -11.52
CA ALA A 577 -15.42 -6.55 -12.31
C ALA A 577 -15.85 -5.08 -12.43
N ALA A 578 -15.82 -4.37 -11.31
CA ALA A 578 -16.23 -2.97 -11.27
C ALA A 578 -15.21 -2.04 -11.98
N ILE A 579 -13.91 -2.30 -11.86
CA ILE A 579 -12.86 -1.60 -12.63
C ILE A 579 -13.09 -1.85 -14.13
N GLY A 580 -13.31 -3.10 -14.55
CA GLY A 580 -13.61 -3.45 -15.93
C GLY A 580 -14.87 -2.75 -16.44
N ALA A 581 -15.94 -2.72 -15.66
CA ALA A 581 -17.16 -2.00 -16.02
C ALA A 581 -16.91 -0.48 -16.15
N ALA A 582 -16.14 0.12 -15.24
CA ALA A 582 -15.82 1.54 -15.26
C ALA A 582 -15.07 1.96 -16.54
N ILE A 583 -14.16 1.10 -17.07
CA ILE A 583 -13.44 1.35 -18.32
C ILE A 583 -14.42 1.67 -19.47
N PHE A 584 -15.48 0.89 -19.60
CA PHE A 584 -16.43 1.04 -20.70
C PHE A 584 -17.53 2.07 -20.37
N LEU A 585 -17.84 2.28 -19.08
CA LEU A 585 -18.73 3.36 -18.67
C LEU A 585 -18.10 4.75 -18.91
N GLU A 586 -16.79 4.88 -18.85
CA GLU A 586 -16.08 6.14 -19.17
C GLU A 586 -16.36 6.63 -20.59
N ASP A 587 -16.57 5.73 -21.53
CA ASP A 587 -16.75 6.10 -22.93
C ASP A 587 -18.08 6.81 -23.22
N ASP A 588 -19.18 6.33 -22.64
CA ASP A 588 -20.52 6.81 -22.95
C ASP A 588 -21.34 7.19 -21.70
N GLY A 589 -20.89 6.78 -20.54
CA GLY A 589 -21.55 7.00 -19.26
C GLY A 589 -20.60 7.56 -18.21
N LEU A 590 -19.82 8.60 -18.57
CA LEU A 590 -18.80 9.18 -17.71
C LEU A 590 -19.32 9.58 -16.32
N ASP A 591 -20.56 10.07 -16.26
CA ASP A 591 -21.29 10.39 -15.04
C ASP A 591 -21.66 9.15 -14.21
N GLN A 592 -21.69 7.97 -14.81
CA GLN A 592 -21.96 6.69 -14.16
C GLN A 592 -20.69 6.00 -13.67
N ALA A 593 -19.55 6.27 -14.27
CA ALA A 593 -18.27 5.70 -13.88
C ALA A 593 -17.79 6.22 -12.51
N GLU A 594 -17.95 7.52 -12.25
CA GLU A 594 -17.49 8.15 -11.00
C GLU A 594 -18.11 7.53 -9.73
N PRO A 595 -19.44 7.30 -9.62
CA PRO A 595 -20.00 6.65 -8.45
C PRO A 595 -19.51 5.21 -8.26
N VAL A 596 -19.18 4.51 -9.35
CA VAL A 596 -18.60 3.15 -9.29
C VAL A 596 -17.20 3.22 -8.72
N LEU A 597 -16.34 4.10 -9.24
CA LEU A 597 -14.97 4.27 -8.78
C LEU A 597 -14.91 4.73 -7.31
N ASP A 598 -15.83 5.60 -6.89
CA ASP A 598 -15.92 6.06 -5.50
C ASP A 598 -16.36 4.95 -4.54
N ARG A 599 -17.28 4.09 -4.99
CA ARG A 599 -17.73 2.94 -4.22
C ARG A 599 -16.63 1.89 -4.06
N LEU A 600 -15.71 1.79 -5.03
CA LEU A 600 -14.57 0.85 -4.99
C LEU A 600 -13.45 1.30 -4.07
N ALA A 601 -13.27 2.60 -3.86
CA ALA A 601 -12.11 3.12 -3.16
C ALA A 601 -11.89 2.52 -1.77
N PRO A 602 -12.89 2.41 -0.89
CA PRO A 602 -12.70 1.78 0.42
C PRO A 602 -12.42 0.27 0.31
N ALA A 603 -13.05 -0.42 -0.65
CA ALA A 603 -12.82 -1.85 -0.86
C ALA A 603 -11.41 -2.14 -1.39
N ALA A 604 -10.94 -1.37 -2.37
CA ALA A 604 -9.59 -1.50 -2.91
C ALA A 604 -8.52 -1.15 -1.86
N ALA A 605 -8.74 -0.09 -1.07
CA ALA A 605 -7.84 0.29 0.02
C ALA A 605 -7.72 -0.81 1.08
N ARG A 606 -8.83 -1.46 1.43
CA ARG A 606 -8.87 -2.61 2.31
C ARG A 606 -8.06 -3.79 1.77
N LEU A 607 -8.19 -4.09 0.49
CA LEU A 607 -7.50 -5.20 -0.17
C LEU A 607 -6.03 -4.87 -0.51
N ALA A 608 -5.62 -3.60 -0.46
CA ALA A 608 -4.28 -3.16 -0.84
C ALA A 608 -3.16 -3.80 -0.01
N GLY A 609 -3.42 -4.17 1.24
CA GLY A 609 -2.46 -4.88 2.08
C GLY A 609 -2.11 -6.29 1.58
N VAL A 610 -3.03 -6.92 0.84
CA VAL A 610 -2.89 -8.28 0.30
C VAL A 610 -2.66 -8.26 -1.22
N ARG A 611 -3.34 -7.34 -1.91
CA ARG A 611 -3.29 -7.18 -3.38
C ARG A 611 -3.17 -5.70 -3.76
N PRO A 612 -1.99 -5.10 -3.60
CA PRO A 612 -1.78 -3.67 -3.89
C PRO A 612 -2.03 -3.31 -5.37
N GLN A 613 -1.93 -4.28 -6.28
CA GLN A 613 -2.23 -4.11 -7.70
C GLN A 613 -3.65 -3.58 -7.92
N LEU A 614 -4.65 -4.11 -7.21
CA LEU A 614 -6.04 -3.67 -7.36
C LEU A 614 -6.22 -2.18 -7.02
N GLN A 615 -5.51 -1.71 -6.00
CA GLN A 615 -5.51 -0.29 -5.67
C GLN A 615 -4.77 0.54 -6.73
N ALA A 616 -3.67 0.02 -7.27
CA ALA A 616 -2.94 0.68 -8.35
C ALA A 616 -3.77 0.76 -9.63
N GLU A 617 -4.50 -0.30 -10.00
CA GLU A 617 -5.44 -0.31 -11.11
C GLU A 617 -6.56 0.72 -10.89
N LEU A 618 -7.16 0.76 -9.72
CA LEU A 618 -8.18 1.75 -9.37
C LEU A 618 -7.65 3.17 -9.47
N ASN A 619 -6.45 3.43 -8.93
CA ASN A 619 -5.81 4.74 -9.01
C ASN A 619 -5.60 5.15 -10.48
N HIS A 620 -5.10 4.23 -11.31
CA HIS A 620 -4.91 4.49 -12.74
C HIS A 620 -6.25 4.82 -13.44
N ARG A 621 -7.33 4.10 -13.13
CA ARG A 621 -8.66 4.39 -13.69
C ARG A 621 -9.19 5.74 -13.25
N ARG A 622 -9.01 6.11 -11.99
CA ARG A 622 -9.39 7.45 -11.50
C ARG A 622 -8.62 8.55 -12.22
N ILE A 623 -7.33 8.34 -12.49
CA ILE A 623 -6.52 9.26 -13.29
C ILE A 623 -7.12 9.41 -14.70
N GLY A 624 -7.41 8.29 -15.39
CA GLY A 624 -8.04 8.27 -16.71
C GLY A 624 -9.38 9.03 -16.72
N HIS A 625 -10.22 8.75 -15.72
CA HIS A 625 -11.51 9.41 -15.54
C HIS A 625 -11.37 10.92 -15.33
N ALA A 626 -10.44 11.38 -14.50
CA ALA A 626 -10.17 12.79 -14.28
C ALA A 626 -9.71 13.48 -15.58
N ILE A 627 -8.84 12.84 -16.37
CA ILE A 627 -8.42 13.34 -17.67
C ILE A 627 -9.61 13.46 -18.64
N SER A 628 -10.47 12.43 -18.71
CA SER A 628 -11.65 12.39 -19.58
C SER A 628 -12.67 13.46 -19.26
N ARG A 629 -12.75 13.90 -17.99
CA ARG A 629 -13.58 15.04 -17.54
C ARG A 629 -12.91 16.39 -17.72
N GLY A 630 -11.62 16.43 -18.04
CA GLY A 630 -10.84 17.66 -18.13
C GLY A 630 -10.39 18.23 -16.78
N ALA A 631 -10.37 17.42 -15.73
CA ALA A 631 -9.89 17.78 -14.39
C ALA A 631 -8.36 17.52 -14.29
N PHE A 632 -7.56 18.22 -15.11
CA PHE A 632 -6.14 17.94 -15.28
C PHE A 632 -5.29 18.21 -14.03
N GLU A 633 -5.66 19.19 -13.20
CA GLU A 633 -4.98 19.46 -11.92
C GLU A 633 -5.19 18.26 -10.97
N ASP A 634 -6.43 17.76 -10.90
CA ASP A 634 -6.76 16.60 -10.08
C ASP A 634 -6.07 15.33 -10.58
N ALA A 635 -6.06 15.12 -11.91
CA ALA A 635 -5.37 14.00 -12.53
C ALA A 635 -3.86 14.01 -12.20
N THR A 636 -3.23 15.20 -12.23
CA THR A 636 -1.81 15.34 -11.88
C THR A 636 -1.55 14.97 -10.41
N ALA A 637 -2.37 15.47 -9.48
CA ALA A 637 -2.25 15.13 -8.07
C ALA A 637 -2.50 13.63 -7.81
N GLN A 638 -3.45 13.02 -8.53
CA GLN A 638 -3.69 11.57 -8.45
C GLN A 638 -2.54 10.75 -9.02
N ILE A 639 -1.85 11.21 -10.08
CA ILE A 639 -0.65 10.55 -10.61
C ILE A 639 0.46 10.56 -9.55
N GLU A 640 0.71 11.70 -8.91
CA GLU A 640 1.72 11.81 -7.85
C GLU A 640 1.44 10.85 -6.69
N ALA A 641 0.19 10.81 -6.24
CA ALA A 641 -0.24 9.88 -5.19
C ALA A 641 -0.14 8.40 -5.62
N ALA A 642 -0.47 8.09 -6.88
CA ALA A 642 -0.37 6.74 -7.42
C ALA A 642 1.09 6.28 -7.58
N GLU A 643 2.01 7.17 -8.00
CA GLU A 643 3.44 6.90 -8.07
C GLU A 643 4.03 6.64 -6.68
N GLU A 644 3.63 7.42 -5.69
CA GLU A 644 4.03 7.19 -4.30
C GLU A 644 3.51 5.83 -3.79
N PHE A 645 2.25 5.51 -4.08
CA PHE A 645 1.65 4.23 -3.72
C PHE A 645 2.38 3.06 -4.38
N THR A 646 2.58 3.07 -5.71
CA THR A 646 3.24 1.98 -6.44
C THR A 646 4.69 1.79 -6.01
N THR A 647 5.40 2.88 -5.70
CA THR A 647 6.77 2.83 -5.14
C THR A 647 6.77 2.20 -3.75
N ARG A 648 5.89 2.64 -2.86
CA ARG A 648 5.76 2.15 -1.48
C ARG A 648 5.43 0.66 -1.44
N HIS A 649 4.47 0.22 -2.25
CA HIS A 649 3.99 -1.17 -2.29
C HIS A 649 4.72 -2.02 -3.33
N ARG A 650 5.73 -1.47 -4.04
CA ARG A 650 6.52 -2.15 -5.08
C ARG A 650 5.68 -2.77 -6.19
N VAL A 651 4.59 -2.11 -6.56
CA VAL A 651 3.73 -2.54 -7.66
C VAL A 651 4.44 -2.26 -8.98
N ILE A 652 4.62 -3.31 -9.79
CA ILE A 652 5.32 -3.24 -11.07
C ILE A 652 4.31 -2.93 -12.20
N GLY A 653 4.79 -2.34 -13.29
CA GLY A 653 4.01 -2.16 -14.53
C GLY A 653 3.28 -0.82 -14.67
N PHE A 654 3.11 -0.05 -13.60
CA PHE A 654 2.35 1.21 -13.65
C PHE A 654 3.16 2.45 -14.05
N GLU A 655 4.48 2.41 -14.00
CA GLU A 655 5.33 3.56 -14.37
C GLU A 655 5.06 4.05 -15.81
N GLY A 656 4.93 3.11 -16.74
CA GLY A 656 4.59 3.40 -18.13
C GLY A 656 3.22 4.06 -18.25
N LEU A 657 2.21 3.55 -17.54
CA LEU A 657 0.85 4.08 -17.54
C LEU A 657 0.76 5.49 -16.93
N HIS A 658 1.48 5.74 -15.83
CA HIS A 658 1.56 7.08 -15.25
C HIS A 658 2.25 8.07 -16.19
N ARG A 659 3.36 7.66 -16.82
CA ARG A 659 4.06 8.45 -17.84
C ARG A 659 3.15 8.76 -19.03
N PHE A 660 2.38 7.80 -19.52
CA PHE A 660 1.39 7.99 -20.56
C PHE A 660 0.32 9.01 -20.16
N SER A 661 -0.24 8.89 -18.96
CA SER A 661 -1.23 9.81 -18.42
C SER A 661 -0.69 11.25 -18.34
N ARG A 662 0.56 11.42 -17.88
CA ARG A 662 1.25 12.74 -17.91
C ARG A 662 1.42 13.27 -19.33
N GLY A 663 1.76 12.38 -20.29
CA GLY A 663 1.87 12.74 -21.70
C GLY A 663 0.54 13.22 -22.29
N ARG A 664 -0.57 12.57 -21.93
CA ARG A 664 -1.93 13.00 -22.33
C ARG A 664 -2.27 14.38 -21.75
N ILE A 665 -2.01 14.60 -20.47
CA ILE A 665 -2.24 15.93 -19.83
C ILE A 665 -1.40 17.01 -20.54
N ALA A 666 -0.12 16.74 -20.81
CA ALA A 666 0.76 17.68 -21.51
C ALA A 666 0.23 18.02 -22.92
N LEU A 667 -0.33 17.03 -23.65
CA LEU A 667 -0.99 17.25 -24.94
C LEU A 667 -2.18 18.22 -24.83
N GLU A 668 -3.04 18.03 -23.83
CA GLU A 668 -4.23 18.88 -23.63
C GLU A 668 -3.83 20.30 -23.21
N GLN A 669 -2.77 20.44 -22.46
CA GLN A 669 -2.20 21.73 -22.05
C GLN A 669 -1.38 22.41 -23.15
N GLY A 670 -1.06 21.70 -24.24
CA GLY A 670 -0.31 22.21 -25.39
C GLY A 670 1.21 22.14 -25.25
N ASP A 671 1.74 21.45 -24.23
CA ASP A 671 3.17 21.20 -24.08
C ASP A 671 3.60 19.97 -24.89
N TYR A 672 3.78 20.17 -26.21
CA TYR A 672 4.15 19.08 -27.12
C TYR A 672 5.54 18.54 -26.91
N ALA A 673 6.47 19.36 -26.42
CA ALA A 673 7.84 18.92 -26.18
C ALA A 673 7.87 17.94 -25.01
N LEU A 674 7.14 18.23 -23.95
CA LEU A 674 6.98 17.32 -22.82
C LEU A 674 6.21 16.06 -23.24
N ALA A 675 5.08 16.23 -23.96
CA ALA A 675 4.30 15.10 -24.44
C ALA A 675 5.10 14.14 -25.34
N ALA A 676 5.89 14.68 -26.29
CA ALA A 676 6.77 13.87 -27.13
C ALA A 676 7.79 13.09 -26.33
N THR A 677 8.35 13.71 -25.27
CA THR A 677 9.33 13.06 -24.41
C THR A 677 8.71 11.94 -23.59
N LEU A 678 7.51 12.14 -23.07
CA LEU A 678 6.82 11.17 -22.24
C LEU A 678 6.24 9.99 -23.02
N LEU A 679 5.85 10.20 -24.28
CA LEU A 679 5.20 9.20 -25.15
C LEU A 679 6.16 8.49 -26.11
N LYS A 680 7.47 8.78 -26.11
CA LYS A 680 8.43 8.21 -27.05
C LYS A 680 8.74 6.72 -26.83
N ASP A 681 8.60 6.24 -25.59
CA ASP A 681 8.96 4.88 -25.21
C ASP A 681 7.72 3.99 -25.20
N ARG A 682 7.89 2.76 -25.61
CA ARG A 682 6.82 1.73 -25.59
C ARG A 682 6.36 1.46 -24.13
N ILE A 683 5.07 1.17 -24.02
CA ILE A 683 4.46 0.65 -22.79
C ILE A 683 3.98 -0.75 -23.16
N GLY A 684 4.72 -1.79 -22.76
CA GLY A 684 4.49 -3.12 -23.27
C GLY A 684 4.71 -3.16 -24.78
N GLU A 685 3.79 -3.72 -25.54
CA GLU A 685 3.83 -3.75 -27.03
C GLU A 685 3.08 -2.60 -27.71
N ASP A 686 2.58 -1.61 -26.96
CA ASP A 686 1.90 -0.45 -27.53
C ASP A 686 2.80 0.31 -28.50
N LEU A 687 2.45 0.30 -29.78
CA LEU A 687 3.10 1.05 -30.84
C LEU A 687 2.43 2.42 -31.08
N VAL A 688 1.24 2.63 -30.55
CA VAL A 688 0.44 3.84 -30.84
C VAL A 688 0.99 5.04 -30.09
N SER A 689 1.38 4.87 -28.83
CA SER A 689 2.00 5.93 -28.03
C SER A 689 3.34 6.40 -28.59
N PRO A 690 4.29 5.52 -28.95
CA PRO A 690 5.52 5.91 -29.64
C PRO A 690 5.30 6.55 -31.01
N ALA A 691 4.31 6.07 -31.76
CA ALA A 691 3.96 6.69 -33.06
C ALA A 691 3.45 8.13 -32.86
N LEU A 692 2.65 8.38 -31.84
CA LEU A 692 2.23 9.73 -31.48
C LEU A 692 3.44 10.57 -31.04
N GLY A 693 4.34 10.03 -30.22
CA GLY A 693 5.59 10.69 -29.82
C GLY A 693 6.47 11.06 -31.03
N ALA A 694 6.57 10.17 -32.02
CA ALA A 694 7.26 10.41 -33.28
C ALA A 694 6.61 11.55 -34.08
N LEU A 695 5.27 11.56 -34.19
CA LEU A 695 4.53 12.65 -34.84
C LEU A 695 4.76 14.02 -34.17
N LEU A 696 4.72 14.05 -32.88
CA LEU A 696 4.96 15.27 -32.09
C LEU A 696 6.39 15.79 -32.21
N SER A 697 7.34 14.88 -32.48
CA SER A 697 8.75 15.20 -32.75
C SER A 697 9.00 15.56 -34.22
N GLY A 698 7.98 15.45 -35.09
CA GLY A 698 8.08 15.77 -36.51
C GLY A 698 8.55 14.59 -37.41
N ASP A 699 8.67 13.40 -36.86
CA ASP A 699 9.11 12.18 -37.58
C ASP A 699 7.90 11.37 -38.08
N ALA A 700 7.27 11.87 -39.15
CA ALA A 700 6.08 11.28 -39.73
C ALA A 700 6.35 9.92 -40.42
N ASP A 701 7.55 9.72 -40.97
CA ASP A 701 7.91 8.44 -41.64
C ASP A 701 8.02 7.33 -40.61
N ARG A 702 8.64 7.60 -39.45
CA ARG A 702 8.74 6.66 -38.35
C ARG A 702 7.35 6.32 -37.76
N ALA A 703 6.48 7.31 -37.64
CA ALA A 703 5.13 7.08 -37.19
C ALA A 703 4.34 6.15 -38.12
N VAL A 704 4.45 6.35 -39.46
CA VAL A 704 3.83 5.48 -40.46
C VAL A 704 4.37 4.04 -40.39
N SER A 705 5.68 3.87 -40.17
CA SER A 705 6.30 2.55 -40.02
C SER A 705 5.74 1.80 -38.79
N MET A 706 5.71 2.47 -37.67
CA MET A 706 5.19 1.88 -36.40
C MET A 706 3.71 1.51 -36.52
N LEU A 707 2.88 2.39 -37.09
CA LEU A 707 1.46 2.13 -37.28
C LEU A 707 1.20 1.05 -38.32
N GLY A 708 2.08 0.89 -39.34
CA GLY A 708 2.02 -0.18 -40.32
C GLY A 708 2.34 -1.55 -39.72
N GLU A 709 3.24 -1.62 -38.76
CA GLU A 709 3.51 -2.85 -37.98
C GLU A 709 2.27 -3.26 -37.17
N LEU A 710 1.56 -2.33 -36.58
CA LEU A 710 0.32 -2.58 -35.85
C LEU A 710 -0.79 -3.12 -36.73
N GLU A 711 -0.91 -2.60 -37.98
CA GLU A 711 -1.94 -3.02 -38.93
C GLU A 711 -1.78 -4.48 -39.38
N LEU A 712 -0.56 -5.03 -39.34
CA LEU A 712 -0.26 -6.42 -39.66
C LEU A 712 -0.58 -7.39 -38.55
N SER A 713 -0.72 -6.91 -37.33
CA SER A 713 -0.90 -7.73 -36.11
C SER A 713 -2.35 -7.83 -35.61
N VAL A 714 -3.28 -7.04 -36.16
CA VAL A 714 -4.64 -6.92 -35.59
C VAL A 714 -5.72 -7.19 -36.64
N GLU A 715 -6.54 -8.22 -36.41
CA GLU A 715 -7.70 -8.52 -37.28
C GLU A 715 -8.90 -7.59 -36.98
N PRO A 716 -9.73 -7.28 -38.01
CA PRO A 716 -10.95 -6.49 -37.79
C PRO A 716 -11.92 -7.26 -36.89
N GLY A 717 -12.18 -6.74 -35.71
CA GLY A 717 -13.05 -7.33 -34.68
C GLY A 717 -12.34 -7.73 -33.39
N ASP A 718 -11.01 -7.50 -33.34
CA ASP A 718 -10.21 -7.72 -32.15
C ASP A 718 -10.62 -6.74 -31.01
N PRO A 719 -10.94 -7.21 -29.78
CA PRO A 719 -11.21 -6.35 -28.63
C PRO A 719 -10.03 -5.44 -28.27
N LEU A 720 -8.80 -5.79 -28.59
CA LEU A 720 -7.62 -4.92 -28.44
C LEU A 720 -7.75 -3.62 -29.22
N HIS A 721 -8.39 -3.64 -30.37
CA HIS A 721 -8.76 -2.42 -31.08
C HIS A 721 -9.60 -1.46 -30.24
N GLN A 722 -10.26 -1.94 -29.18
CA GLN A 722 -11.05 -1.10 -28.28
C GLN A 722 -10.26 -0.55 -27.11
N ILE A 723 -9.19 -1.21 -26.67
CA ILE A 723 -8.33 -0.76 -25.57
C ILE A 723 -7.27 0.24 -26.08
N GLU A 724 -6.70 0.02 -27.24
CA GLU A 724 -5.82 0.98 -27.94
C GLU A 724 -6.55 2.22 -28.49
N VAL A 725 -7.80 2.23 -28.30
CA VAL A 725 -8.84 3.10 -28.84
C VAL A 725 -8.74 4.57 -28.42
N GLU A 726 -8.05 4.89 -27.36
CA GLU A 726 -7.89 6.30 -26.97
C GLU A 726 -7.08 7.11 -28.00
N LEU A 727 -6.12 6.47 -28.66
CA LEU A 727 -5.22 7.16 -29.59
C LEU A 727 -5.64 7.08 -31.06
N GLN A 728 -6.63 6.25 -31.43
CA GLN A 728 -7.18 6.15 -32.79
C GLN A 728 -6.10 5.98 -33.89
N PRO A 729 -5.50 4.80 -34.06
CA PRO A 729 -4.31 4.57 -34.86
C PRO A 729 -4.45 5.01 -36.32
N HIS A 730 -5.58 4.76 -36.96
CA HIS A 730 -5.82 5.20 -38.35
C HIS A 730 -5.88 6.73 -38.48
N LEU A 731 -6.32 7.46 -37.44
CA LEU A 731 -6.27 8.91 -37.45
C LEU A 731 -4.87 9.47 -37.18
N LEU A 732 -4.04 8.74 -36.44
CA LEU A 732 -2.61 9.06 -36.36
C LEU A 732 -1.92 8.81 -37.69
N ALA A 733 -2.22 7.68 -38.37
CA ALA A 733 -1.75 7.39 -39.70
C ALA A 733 -2.21 8.46 -40.73
N SER A 734 -3.48 8.90 -40.62
CA SER A 734 -3.97 10.04 -41.45
C SER A 734 -3.14 11.30 -41.25
N HIS A 735 -2.80 11.61 -40.00
CA HIS A 735 -1.99 12.80 -39.68
C HIS A 735 -0.58 12.66 -40.24
N ALA A 736 0.05 11.50 -40.07
CA ALA A 736 1.38 11.22 -40.61
C ALA A 736 1.39 11.33 -42.13
N HIS A 737 0.44 10.71 -42.83
CA HIS A 737 0.32 10.79 -44.28
C HIS A 737 0.04 12.22 -44.76
N ALA A 738 -0.74 13.02 -44.00
CA ALA A 738 -0.97 14.41 -44.37
C ALA A 738 0.31 15.24 -44.26
N LEU A 739 1.13 15.04 -43.22
CA LEU A 739 2.42 15.71 -43.07
C LEU A 739 3.41 15.33 -44.18
N LEU A 740 3.35 14.09 -44.69
CA LEU A 740 4.14 13.60 -45.83
C LEU A 740 3.57 14.03 -47.19
N GLY A 741 2.45 14.76 -47.22
CA GLY A 741 1.81 15.23 -48.45
C GLY A 741 0.90 14.20 -49.16
N HIS A 742 0.69 13.02 -48.57
CA HIS A 742 -0.09 11.91 -49.10
C HIS A 742 -1.59 12.07 -48.82
N ARG A 743 -2.23 13.11 -49.36
CA ARG A 743 -3.61 13.51 -49.02
C ARG A 743 -4.66 12.42 -49.24
N GLU A 744 -4.56 11.65 -50.30
CA GLU A 744 -5.52 10.56 -50.60
C GLU A 744 -5.44 9.45 -49.56
N ARG A 745 -4.22 9.08 -49.15
CA ARG A 745 -4.00 8.07 -48.10
C ARG A 745 -4.51 8.59 -46.74
N ALA A 746 -4.23 9.83 -46.43
CA ALA A 746 -4.74 10.46 -45.19
C ALA A 746 -6.27 10.40 -45.12
N ALA A 747 -6.97 10.72 -46.22
CA ALA A 747 -8.42 10.64 -46.27
C ALA A 747 -8.94 9.17 -46.24
N ALA A 748 -8.23 8.22 -46.81
CA ALA A 748 -8.59 6.80 -46.80
C ALA A 748 -8.52 6.25 -45.38
N GLU A 749 -7.41 6.51 -44.65
CA GLU A 749 -7.24 6.12 -43.24
C GLU A 749 -8.31 6.75 -42.34
N ALA A 750 -8.61 8.04 -42.54
CA ALA A 750 -9.66 8.71 -41.79
C ALA A 750 -11.04 8.06 -41.97
N ARG A 751 -11.39 7.66 -43.23
CA ARG A 751 -12.65 6.97 -43.49
C ARG A 751 -12.69 5.57 -42.87
N ARG A 752 -11.56 4.85 -42.91
CA ARG A 752 -11.43 3.53 -42.30
C ARG A 752 -11.69 3.60 -40.78
N GLU A 753 -11.08 4.57 -40.11
CA GLU A 753 -11.37 4.78 -38.66
C GLU A 753 -12.85 5.08 -38.41
N LEU A 754 -13.49 5.91 -39.25
CA LEU A 754 -14.91 6.20 -39.11
C LEU A 754 -15.79 4.96 -39.29
N GLU A 755 -15.47 4.05 -40.19
CA GLU A 755 -16.18 2.78 -40.38
C GLU A 755 -16.07 1.92 -39.08
N ILE A 756 -14.87 1.81 -38.55
CA ILE A 756 -14.63 1.09 -37.29
C ILE A 756 -15.43 1.74 -36.15
N ARG A 757 -15.34 3.06 -35.98
CA ARG A 757 -16.04 3.75 -34.86
C ARG A 757 -17.55 3.72 -35.01
N ARG A 758 -18.10 3.81 -36.18
CA ARG A 758 -19.55 3.66 -36.40
C ARG A 758 -20.05 2.27 -36.07
N ARG A 759 -19.21 1.25 -36.25
CA ARG A 759 -19.54 -0.15 -35.94
C ARG A 759 -19.36 -0.49 -34.44
N TYR A 760 -18.30 0.01 -33.82
CA TYR A 760 -17.87 -0.43 -32.51
C TYR A 760 -17.65 0.71 -31.49
N GLY A 761 -17.59 1.97 -31.93
CA GLY A 761 -17.22 3.10 -31.09
C GLY A 761 -18.28 3.52 -30.12
N SER A 762 -17.85 4.15 -29.04
CA SER A 762 -18.65 4.93 -28.15
C SER A 762 -19.07 6.26 -28.81
N VAL A 763 -20.08 6.89 -28.26
CA VAL A 763 -20.57 8.19 -28.74
C VAL A 763 -19.46 9.25 -28.71
N SER A 764 -18.73 9.35 -27.61
CA SER A 764 -17.63 10.30 -27.44
C SER A 764 -16.45 10.02 -28.38
N ARG A 765 -16.11 8.76 -28.58
CA ARG A 765 -15.01 8.37 -29.47
C ARG A 765 -15.37 8.56 -30.93
N LEU A 766 -16.61 8.28 -31.30
CA LEU A 766 -17.11 8.57 -32.65
C LEU A 766 -17.09 10.07 -32.92
N ALA A 767 -17.50 10.90 -31.96
CA ALA A 767 -17.45 12.36 -32.11
C ALA A 767 -16.01 12.88 -32.30
N GLU A 768 -15.04 12.34 -31.58
CA GLU A 768 -13.63 12.71 -31.76
C GLU A 768 -13.09 12.22 -33.11
N ALA A 769 -13.46 11.02 -33.56
CA ALA A 769 -13.10 10.51 -34.89
C ALA A 769 -13.67 11.36 -36.01
N LEU A 770 -14.95 11.72 -35.93
CA LEU A 770 -15.60 12.64 -36.86
C LEU A 770 -14.90 14.01 -36.93
N ARG A 771 -14.56 14.55 -35.78
CA ARG A 771 -13.82 15.80 -35.65
C ARG A 771 -12.45 15.75 -36.34
N ARG A 772 -11.68 14.68 -36.11
CA ARG A 772 -10.36 14.51 -36.71
C ARG A 772 -10.46 14.23 -38.20
N ALA A 773 -11.35 13.33 -38.62
CA ALA A 773 -11.57 13.00 -40.02
C ALA A 773 -11.97 14.22 -40.85
N ALA A 774 -12.75 15.15 -40.29
CA ALA A 774 -13.12 16.38 -40.93
C ALA A 774 -11.93 17.24 -41.40
N THR A 775 -10.73 17.00 -40.85
CA THR A 775 -9.50 17.69 -41.24
C THR A 775 -8.92 17.18 -42.56
N PHE A 776 -9.21 15.91 -42.90
CA PHE A 776 -8.60 15.22 -44.04
C PHE A 776 -9.52 15.07 -45.24
N VAL A 777 -10.74 15.54 -45.15
CA VAL A 777 -11.75 15.49 -46.23
C VAL A 777 -12.05 16.91 -46.75
N PRO A 778 -12.74 17.05 -47.90
CA PRO A 778 -13.15 18.36 -48.43
C PRO A 778 -13.98 19.13 -47.43
N VAL A 779 -13.83 20.47 -47.39
CA VAL A 779 -14.42 21.36 -46.34
C VAL A 779 -15.94 21.14 -46.19
N ARG A 780 -16.69 20.94 -47.26
CA ARG A 780 -18.13 20.68 -47.17
C ARG A 780 -18.48 19.38 -46.51
N GLU A 781 -17.74 18.31 -46.83
CA GLU A 781 -17.86 17.01 -46.19
C GLU A 781 -17.43 17.11 -44.71
N GLY A 782 -16.35 17.86 -44.44
CA GLY A 782 -15.88 18.14 -43.08
C GLY A 782 -16.91 18.86 -42.22
N VAL A 783 -17.67 19.82 -42.77
CA VAL A 783 -18.76 20.47 -42.01
C VAL A 783 -19.85 19.46 -41.64
N GLN A 784 -20.24 18.55 -42.55
CA GLN A 784 -21.24 17.52 -42.29
C GLN A 784 -20.78 16.58 -41.17
N LEU A 785 -19.52 16.14 -41.20
CA LEU A 785 -18.95 15.31 -40.15
C LEU A 785 -18.95 16.03 -38.80
N LEU A 786 -18.66 17.33 -38.78
CA LEU A 786 -18.65 18.10 -37.56
C LEU A 786 -20.08 18.42 -37.04
N GLU A 787 -21.08 18.53 -37.92
CA GLU A 787 -22.50 18.63 -37.55
C GLU A 787 -22.95 17.33 -36.88
N GLU A 788 -22.56 16.18 -37.43
CA GLU A 788 -22.80 14.86 -36.81
C GLU A 788 -22.09 14.77 -35.41
N ALA A 789 -20.82 15.19 -35.32
CA ALA A 789 -20.09 15.22 -34.07
C ALA A 789 -20.73 16.13 -33.00
N MET A 790 -21.25 17.27 -33.41
CA MET A 790 -21.95 18.23 -32.51
C MET A 790 -23.17 17.60 -31.86
N LEU A 791 -24.00 16.88 -32.63
CA LEU A 791 -25.17 16.16 -32.11
C LEU A 791 -24.79 15.13 -31.06
N LEU A 792 -23.67 14.44 -31.28
CA LEU A 792 -23.17 13.43 -30.34
C LEU A 792 -22.64 14.02 -29.04
N VAL A 793 -21.94 15.15 -29.08
CA VAL A 793 -21.32 15.73 -27.88
C VAL A 793 -22.27 16.60 -27.06
N GLU A 794 -23.44 17.01 -27.58
CA GLU A 794 -24.41 17.81 -26.82
C GLU A 794 -24.96 17.05 -25.59
N SER A 795 -25.07 15.72 -25.68
CA SER A 795 -25.49 14.85 -24.60
C SER A 795 -24.34 14.15 -23.86
N SER A 796 -23.10 14.35 -24.30
CA SER A 796 -21.94 13.64 -23.73
C SER A 796 -21.33 14.43 -22.54
N PRO A 797 -21.01 13.78 -21.42
CA PRO A 797 -20.30 14.39 -20.31
C PRO A 797 -18.79 14.60 -20.56
N ALA A 798 -18.26 14.16 -21.71
CA ALA A 798 -16.86 14.28 -22.09
C ALA A 798 -16.50 15.72 -22.53
N ARG A 799 -16.41 16.62 -21.58
CA ARG A 799 -16.16 18.07 -21.78
C ARG A 799 -14.94 18.40 -22.63
N PRO A 800 -13.76 17.71 -22.52
CA PRO A 800 -12.62 17.98 -23.41
C PRO A 800 -12.93 17.72 -24.88
N ILE A 801 -13.66 16.65 -25.19
CA ILE A 801 -14.06 16.31 -26.56
C ILE A 801 -15.03 17.37 -27.08
N GLN A 802 -15.99 17.76 -26.26
CA GLN A 802 -16.94 18.83 -26.60
C GLN A 802 -16.22 20.15 -26.95
N ALA A 803 -15.23 20.57 -26.15
CA ALA A 803 -14.44 21.77 -26.42
C ALA A 803 -13.69 21.68 -27.76
N ARG A 804 -13.08 20.53 -28.05
CA ARG A 804 -12.38 20.31 -29.33
C ARG A 804 -13.31 20.30 -30.53
N VAL A 805 -14.47 19.63 -30.40
CA VAL A 805 -15.50 19.59 -31.48
C VAL A 805 -16.00 21.00 -31.73
N LEU A 806 -16.40 21.77 -30.70
CA LEU A 806 -16.84 23.14 -30.82
C LEU A 806 -15.81 24.03 -31.54
N ALA A 807 -14.55 23.97 -31.16
CA ALA A 807 -13.48 24.75 -31.78
C ALA A 807 -13.30 24.38 -33.27
N SER A 808 -13.35 23.10 -33.60
CA SER A 808 -13.19 22.63 -34.99
C SER A 808 -14.43 22.97 -35.84
N TYR A 809 -15.62 22.80 -35.30
CA TYR A 809 -16.88 23.13 -35.98
C TYR A 809 -17.01 24.63 -36.27
N GLY A 810 -16.68 25.46 -35.26
CA GLY A 810 -16.68 26.90 -35.43
C GLY A 810 -15.68 27.38 -36.51
N ALA A 811 -14.49 26.76 -36.56
CA ALA A 811 -13.52 27.05 -37.64
C ALA A 811 -14.06 26.65 -39.04
N ALA A 812 -14.69 25.46 -39.11
CA ALA A 812 -15.29 24.96 -40.36
C ALA A 812 -16.47 25.84 -40.84
N LEU A 813 -17.35 26.24 -39.92
CA LEU A 813 -18.46 27.19 -40.22
C LEU A 813 -17.94 28.53 -40.78
N ARG A 814 -16.90 29.07 -40.17
CA ARG A 814 -16.26 30.28 -40.69
C ARG A 814 -15.72 30.07 -42.11
N ALA A 815 -15.08 28.92 -42.38
CA ALA A 815 -14.51 28.60 -43.67
C ALA A 815 -15.58 28.46 -44.80
N VAL A 816 -16.84 28.18 -44.43
CA VAL A 816 -17.97 28.16 -45.36
C VAL A 816 -18.86 29.40 -45.26
N ASP A 817 -18.36 30.50 -44.68
CA ASP A 817 -18.99 31.81 -44.55
C ASP A 817 -20.28 31.84 -43.65
N ARG A 818 -20.48 30.84 -42.77
CA ARG A 818 -21.52 30.81 -41.72
C ARG A 818 -21.03 31.54 -40.49
N VAL A 819 -20.64 32.83 -40.65
CA VAL A 819 -19.92 33.60 -39.60
C VAL A 819 -20.72 33.84 -38.31
N PRO A 820 -22.04 34.16 -38.32
CA PRO A 820 -22.78 34.32 -37.07
C PRO A 820 -22.79 33.07 -36.19
N GLU A 821 -23.04 31.90 -36.81
CA GLU A 821 -23.04 30.61 -36.09
C GLU A 821 -21.64 30.23 -35.60
N ALA A 822 -20.61 30.51 -36.43
CA ALA A 822 -19.21 30.31 -36.04
C ALA A 822 -18.86 31.07 -34.74
N ARG A 823 -19.32 32.30 -34.60
CA ARG A 823 -19.06 33.15 -33.41
C ARG A 823 -19.68 32.58 -32.14
N ASP A 824 -20.90 32.08 -32.23
CA ASP A 824 -21.59 31.47 -31.09
C ASP A 824 -20.88 30.20 -30.64
N VAL A 825 -20.61 29.30 -31.56
CA VAL A 825 -19.93 28.03 -31.32
C VAL A 825 -18.51 28.24 -30.77
N LEU A 826 -17.75 29.18 -31.35
CA LEU A 826 -16.38 29.50 -30.91
C LEU A 826 -16.35 30.15 -29.52
N SER A 827 -17.35 30.96 -29.17
CA SER A 827 -17.45 31.53 -27.83
C SER A 827 -17.64 30.44 -26.76
N ARG A 828 -18.52 29.46 -27.04
CA ARG A 828 -18.71 28.28 -26.17
C ARG A 828 -17.43 27.46 -26.05
N ALA A 829 -16.67 27.29 -27.16
CA ALA A 829 -15.39 26.62 -27.15
C ALA A 829 -14.36 27.33 -26.25
N VAL A 830 -14.30 28.67 -26.33
CA VAL A 830 -13.40 29.49 -25.48
C VAL A 830 -13.73 29.35 -24.02
N ASP A 831 -15.02 29.43 -23.65
CA ASP A 831 -15.45 29.31 -22.25
C ASP A 831 -15.08 27.92 -21.69
N LEU A 832 -15.43 26.89 -22.42
CA LEU A 832 -15.21 25.51 -21.99
C LEU A 832 -13.70 25.14 -21.89
N ALA A 833 -12.90 25.53 -22.91
CA ALA A 833 -11.47 25.29 -22.90
C ALA A 833 -10.74 26.08 -21.81
N SER A 834 -11.21 27.30 -21.51
CA SER A 834 -10.65 28.11 -20.43
C SER A 834 -10.92 27.52 -19.05
N GLU A 835 -12.11 26.96 -18.81
CA GLU A 835 -12.46 26.29 -17.56
C GLU A 835 -11.56 25.08 -17.25
N MET A 836 -11.14 24.37 -18.28
CA MET A 836 -10.34 23.12 -18.14
C MET A 836 -8.83 23.36 -18.32
N GLY A 837 -8.37 24.57 -18.64
CA GLY A 837 -6.94 24.80 -18.90
C GLY A 837 -6.44 24.21 -20.21
N MET A 838 -7.30 23.95 -21.20
CA MET A 838 -6.94 23.40 -22.52
C MET A 838 -6.35 24.50 -23.42
N GLU A 839 -5.14 24.91 -23.14
CA GLU A 839 -4.50 26.10 -23.70
C GLU A 839 -4.52 26.12 -25.23
N ARG A 840 -4.25 24.99 -25.88
CA ARG A 840 -4.25 24.89 -27.35
C ARG A 840 -5.64 25.10 -27.95
N VAL A 841 -6.66 24.46 -27.38
CA VAL A 841 -8.04 24.59 -27.86
C VAL A 841 -8.50 26.03 -27.66
N LEU A 842 -8.14 26.60 -26.52
CA LEU A 842 -8.42 28.00 -26.17
C LEU A 842 -7.80 28.98 -27.20
N GLN A 843 -6.50 28.85 -27.45
CA GLN A 843 -5.78 29.71 -28.42
C GLN A 843 -6.36 29.58 -29.81
N ARG A 844 -6.62 28.34 -30.28
CA ARG A 844 -7.22 28.09 -31.58
C ARG A 844 -8.61 28.69 -31.70
N ALA A 845 -9.48 28.48 -30.71
CA ALA A 845 -10.84 29.02 -30.69
C ALA A 845 -10.84 30.56 -30.65
N GLN A 846 -9.94 31.15 -29.86
CA GLN A 846 -9.76 32.61 -29.82
C GLN A 846 -9.27 33.19 -31.16
N GLN A 847 -8.31 32.54 -31.81
CA GLN A 847 -7.81 32.95 -33.11
C GLN A 847 -8.92 32.90 -34.18
N GLU A 848 -9.68 31.79 -34.21
CA GLU A 848 -10.80 31.65 -35.14
C GLU A 848 -11.92 32.66 -34.86
N LEU A 849 -12.16 33.00 -33.59
CA LEU A 849 -13.12 34.00 -33.19
C LEU A 849 -12.71 35.42 -33.64
N LEU A 850 -11.40 35.74 -33.57
CA LEU A 850 -10.83 36.95 -34.10
C LEU A 850 -11.00 37.06 -35.64
N LEU A 851 -10.71 35.97 -36.35
CA LEU A 851 -10.90 35.85 -37.80
C LEU A 851 -12.38 35.98 -38.21
N ALA A 852 -13.29 35.52 -37.31
CA ALA A 852 -14.73 35.74 -37.48
C ALA A 852 -15.20 37.17 -37.13
N GLY A 853 -14.28 38.08 -36.82
CA GLY A 853 -14.58 39.49 -36.55
C GLY A 853 -15.13 39.80 -35.15
N SER A 854 -14.94 38.88 -34.21
CA SER A 854 -15.30 39.11 -32.81
C SER A 854 -14.05 39.26 -31.95
N ARG A 855 -14.10 40.08 -30.90
CA ARG A 855 -13.03 40.15 -29.90
C ARG A 855 -13.34 39.13 -28.79
N PRO A 856 -12.47 38.15 -28.53
CA PRO A 856 -12.68 37.23 -27.41
C PRO A 856 -12.70 38.02 -26.10
N ARG A 857 -13.69 37.75 -25.24
CA ARG A 857 -13.67 38.24 -23.86
C ARG A 857 -12.44 37.65 -23.18
N ARG A 858 -11.70 38.45 -22.40
CA ARG A 858 -10.62 37.91 -21.56
C ARG A 858 -11.23 36.85 -20.64
N ALA A 859 -10.69 35.65 -20.68
CA ALA A 859 -11.08 34.61 -19.75
C ALA A 859 -10.92 35.14 -18.31
N ARG A 860 -11.95 34.97 -17.47
CA ARG A 860 -11.89 35.35 -16.06
C ARG A 860 -11.00 34.33 -15.37
N LEU A 861 -9.73 34.68 -15.17
CA LEU A 861 -8.76 33.90 -14.38
C LEU A 861 -9.01 34.00 -12.86
N THR A 862 -9.97 34.80 -12.42
CA THR A 862 -10.30 35.08 -11.02
C THR A 862 -11.81 35.11 -10.80
N GLY A 863 -12.23 34.76 -9.58
CA GLY A 863 -13.62 34.77 -9.14
C GLY A 863 -14.25 33.34 -9.08
N PRO A 864 -15.50 33.22 -8.57
CA PRO A 864 -16.17 31.95 -8.31
C PRO A 864 -16.31 31.01 -9.53
N THR A 865 -16.44 31.60 -10.73
CA THR A 865 -16.56 30.88 -12.00
C THR A 865 -15.23 30.32 -12.50
N SER A 866 -14.10 30.67 -11.89
CA SER A 866 -12.77 30.19 -12.26
C SER A 866 -12.39 28.89 -11.51
N LEU A 867 -13.20 28.47 -10.54
CA LEU A 867 -12.95 27.26 -9.76
C LEU A 867 -13.27 25.99 -10.57
N THR A 868 -12.40 25.00 -10.51
CA THR A 868 -12.69 23.64 -11.03
C THR A 868 -13.80 22.99 -10.21
N GLN A 869 -14.33 21.87 -10.67
CA GLN A 869 -15.39 21.15 -9.97
C GLN A 869 -14.90 20.69 -8.58
N SER A 870 -13.74 20.06 -8.50
CA SER A 870 -13.17 19.61 -7.22
C SER A 870 -12.82 20.77 -6.30
N GLN A 871 -12.33 21.88 -6.85
CA GLN A 871 -12.12 23.10 -6.06
C GLN A 871 -13.45 23.66 -5.53
N ARG A 872 -14.53 23.59 -6.29
CA ARG A 872 -15.88 23.98 -5.83
C ARG A 872 -16.41 23.05 -4.75
N GLU A 873 -16.20 21.74 -4.90
CA GLU A 873 -16.62 20.74 -3.90
C GLU A 873 -15.86 20.92 -2.59
N VAL A 874 -14.53 21.04 -2.65
CA VAL A 874 -13.69 21.33 -1.48
C VAL A 874 -14.10 22.65 -0.82
N ALA A 875 -14.32 23.71 -1.61
CA ALA A 875 -14.74 25.01 -1.09
C ALA A 875 -16.15 24.96 -0.47
N ALA A 876 -17.08 24.21 -1.06
CA ALA A 876 -18.43 24.01 -0.52
C ALA A 876 -18.43 23.25 0.81
N LEU A 877 -17.61 22.20 0.94
CA LEU A 877 -17.45 21.48 2.19
C LEU A 877 -16.74 22.34 3.24
N ALA A 878 -15.74 23.12 2.83
CA ALA A 878 -15.08 24.09 3.68
C ALA A 878 -16.06 25.15 4.22
N LEU A 879 -17.00 25.62 3.40
CA LEU A 879 -18.07 26.54 3.81
C LEU A 879 -19.05 25.94 4.82
N GLN A 880 -19.27 24.62 4.76
CA GLN A 880 -20.08 23.91 5.74
C GLN A 880 -19.39 23.77 7.09
N GLY A 881 -18.17 24.28 7.22
CA GLY A 881 -17.39 24.25 8.47
C GLY A 881 -16.57 22.99 8.69
N LEU A 882 -16.52 22.06 7.70
CA LEU A 882 -15.74 20.84 7.81
C LEU A 882 -14.24 21.18 7.83
N THR A 883 -13.48 20.53 8.69
CA THR A 883 -12.01 20.63 8.70
C THR A 883 -11.41 20.03 7.43
N ASN A 884 -10.16 20.35 7.10
CA ASN A 884 -9.48 19.77 5.93
C ASN A 884 -9.46 18.23 5.98
N ARG A 885 -9.41 17.68 7.17
CA ARG A 885 -9.47 16.26 7.44
C ARG A 885 -10.84 15.67 7.09
N GLU A 886 -11.93 16.25 7.60
CA GLU A 886 -13.30 15.80 7.28
C GLU A 886 -13.61 15.92 5.79
N ILE A 887 -13.07 16.95 5.13
CA ILE A 887 -13.16 17.10 3.68
C ILE A 887 -12.38 15.99 2.98
N ALA A 888 -11.17 15.68 3.45
CA ALA A 888 -10.34 14.62 2.91
C ALA A 888 -11.02 13.24 3.06
N GLU A 889 -11.59 12.95 4.24
CA GLU A 889 -12.38 11.75 4.50
C GLU A 889 -13.59 11.64 3.57
N ARG A 890 -14.32 12.73 3.41
CA ARG A 890 -15.56 12.75 2.63
C ARG A 890 -15.33 12.64 1.13
N LEU A 891 -14.20 13.15 0.64
CA LEU A 891 -13.82 13.11 -0.78
C LEU A 891 -12.84 11.98 -1.11
N PHE A 892 -12.46 11.17 -0.12
CA PHE A 892 -11.50 10.06 -0.25
C PHE A 892 -10.15 10.50 -0.88
N VAL A 893 -9.65 11.66 -0.44
CA VAL A 893 -8.37 12.23 -0.88
C VAL A 893 -7.46 12.49 0.33
N THR A 894 -6.17 12.80 0.09
CA THR A 894 -5.26 13.16 1.19
C THR A 894 -5.55 14.57 1.73
N ILE A 895 -5.19 14.83 2.99
CA ILE A 895 -5.29 16.18 3.59
C ILE A 895 -4.49 17.20 2.75
N LYS A 896 -3.32 16.79 2.26
CA LYS A 896 -2.47 17.61 1.38
C LYS A 896 -3.17 17.99 0.05
N THR A 897 -3.96 17.08 -0.49
CA THR A 897 -4.78 17.34 -1.70
C THR A 897 -5.82 18.41 -1.41
N VAL A 898 -6.52 18.32 -0.26
CA VAL A 898 -7.49 19.34 0.16
C VAL A 898 -6.82 20.70 0.36
N GLU A 899 -5.66 20.75 0.98
CA GLU A 899 -4.88 22.00 1.16
C GLU A 899 -4.45 22.60 -0.17
N THR A 900 -4.00 21.76 -1.10
CA THR A 900 -3.64 22.21 -2.45
C THR A 900 -4.84 22.84 -3.15
N HIS A 901 -6.02 22.20 -3.07
CA HIS A 901 -7.24 22.75 -3.63
C HIS A 901 -7.67 24.05 -2.94
N LEU A 902 -7.61 24.12 -1.61
CA LEU A 902 -7.95 25.36 -0.88
C LEU A 902 -7.00 26.50 -1.21
N MET A 903 -5.70 26.26 -1.31
CA MET A 903 -4.73 27.27 -1.75
C MET A 903 -5.04 27.77 -3.17
N ALA A 904 -5.37 26.86 -4.09
CA ALA A 904 -5.78 27.23 -5.44
C ALA A 904 -7.10 28.01 -5.45
N VAL A 905 -8.06 27.64 -4.62
CA VAL A 905 -9.34 28.37 -4.41
C VAL A 905 -9.06 29.77 -3.90
N TYR A 906 -8.25 29.93 -2.85
CA TYR A 906 -7.93 31.24 -2.28
C TYR A 906 -7.26 32.17 -3.30
N ARG A 907 -6.30 31.63 -4.05
CA ARG A 907 -5.63 32.36 -5.13
C ARG A 907 -6.61 32.79 -6.23
N LYS A 908 -7.52 31.90 -6.67
CA LYS A 908 -8.50 32.19 -7.73
C LYS A 908 -9.60 33.14 -7.27
N LEU A 909 -9.99 33.07 -6.00
CA LEU A 909 -10.98 34.00 -5.42
C LEU A 909 -10.37 35.33 -4.96
N GLY A 910 -9.03 35.40 -4.86
CA GLY A 910 -8.33 36.60 -4.36
C GLY A 910 -8.51 36.79 -2.85
N ILE A 911 -8.67 35.72 -2.10
CA ILE A 911 -8.84 35.71 -0.64
C ILE A 911 -7.60 35.12 0.04
N SER A 912 -7.46 35.40 1.33
CA SER A 912 -6.29 34.97 2.11
C SER A 912 -6.63 33.96 3.21
N SER A 913 -7.90 33.78 3.52
CA SER A 913 -8.34 32.91 4.60
C SER A 913 -9.61 32.14 4.28
N ARG A 914 -9.84 31.07 5.04
CA ARG A 914 -11.05 30.24 4.94
C ARG A 914 -12.32 31.02 5.29
N GLU A 915 -12.24 31.98 6.22
CA GLU A 915 -13.36 32.76 6.68
C GLU A 915 -13.92 33.65 5.57
N GLU A 916 -13.09 34.05 4.60
CA GLU A 916 -13.45 34.88 3.47
C GLU A 916 -14.18 34.08 2.36
N LEU A 917 -14.20 32.75 2.39
CA LEU A 917 -14.84 31.89 1.40
C LEU A 917 -16.33 32.23 1.21
N GLY A 918 -17.03 32.46 2.35
CA GLY A 918 -18.47 32.74 2.33
C GLY A 918 -18.81 33.99 1.54
N SER A 919 -18.05 35.06 1.72
CA SER A 919 -18.25 36.32 1.02
C SER A 919 -17.81 36.28 -0.45
N ALA A 920 -16.82 35.48 -0.77
CA ALA A 920 -16.26 35.35 -2.12
C ALA A 920 -17.07 34.42 -3.04
N LEU A 921 -17.80 33.44 -2.50
CA LEU A 921 -18.59 32.45 -3.26
C LEU A 921 -20.08 32.86 -3.44
N VAL A 922 -20.60 33.77 -2.61
CA VAL A 922 -21.95 34.32 -2.82
C VAL A 922 -21.90 35.33 -3.96
N PRO A 923 -22.66 35.15 -5.05
CA PRO A 923 -22.74 36.20 -6.09
C PRO A 923 -23.30 37.47 -5.47
N THR A 924 -22.55 38.57 -5.55
CA THR A 924 -23.11 39.88 -5.24
C THR A 924 -24.27 40.14 -6.22
N PRO A 925 -25.50 40.36 -5.76
CA PRO A 925 -26.58 40.71 -6.69
C PRO A 925 -26.22 42.00 -7.38
N VAL A 926 -26.17 41.95 -8.71
CA VAL A 926 -26.05 43.15 -9.57
C VAL A 926 -27.41 43.79 -9.72
#